data_568395a8a59fc7b0bbdc362e80737d1b
#
_entry.id   568395a8a59fc7b0bbdc362e80737d1b
#
_cell.length_a   1.000
_cell.length_b   1.000
_cell.length_c   1.000
_cell.angle_alpha   90.00
_cell.angle_beta   90.00
_cell.angle_gamma   90.00
#
_symmetry.space_group_name_H-M   'P 1'
#
loop_
_entity.id
_entity.type
_entity.pdbx_description
1 polymer ?
#
loop_
_entity_poly.entity_id
_entity_poly.type
_entity_poly.pdbx_seq_one_letter_code
_entity_poly.pdbx_strand_id
1 'polypeptide(L)'
;MTGEQEHAGLGVEGVETPFPESPFVVMKFGGRSVATAQNWTTIAQLLRQRLDEGLTPVLVHSALAGISDALENLLLRATAADTAAELDAIQQRHEQLATELQIDPQLLESEFQKLRQLIDGVRLVGEVSPRVHARVMATGELAATTLGAAYLQQQGLPVHWRDARELLQSETQRDQTERSRFLAATCDSLPSKDLQAELSNIDGLVVTQGFIAASIGSDTVLLGRGGSDTSGAYFAAKLQARRLEIWTDVPGFFSSDPKAIPSARLLRRLHYREAQEIASAGGGILHPRSISPVRKLGIPLFLKCTSHPDWEGTVISSAAGEDTPQLIAISQRSGLTLIAMESMEMWHQVGFLADAFQIFRSHGFSVDLISTSESNVTVSIDVGANVADQSAVTALATDLSHLCRVSVIEDCAAVTLVGHRIRAILHELSSVMEAFEEHKVHLVTQAANDLNFTFVVDSEHAHRLVQRLHALLVNKFQEGGVFGPTWAQLRGPTPVSTPVSLPTPWWESKRDELLAIAAERTAAYVYDRDTIRAALTALTSLKSVDAIYYAMKANSHPDVLRIVDEQGVNFECVSPGEIQRVLQSLPDIQRERILFTPNFAAKREYEWALGQGVWVTLDNLHPLKHWPELFTGRELFVRIDTGQGRGHHEHVRTAGVHSKFGIPLFELDELSDLIKTAGVQVIGLHAHTGSGILDAENWQQTGEQLNALRTRFPAVRYMDLGGGIGIPDRREEKPLDMASLDEAVSAVKASADSIELWLEPGRFIVAQAGVLITRVTQLKGKGGMQYVGVNTGMNTLLRPALYGAYHEIVNLSRLHDAATEDVTIVGPICETGDRLGSERLMPVTEEGDVLLIANTGAYGYVMSSHYNLRDPAEEVLV
;
A
#
# COMPACT_ATOMS: atom_id res chain seq x y z
N MET A 1 -23.60 39.91 -28.67
CA MET A 1 -23.98 38.95 -27.62
C MET A 1 -22.68 38.36 -27.12
N THR A 2 -22.19 38.95 -26.06
CA THR A 2 -20.94 38.66 -25.40
C THR A 2 -21.18 37.48 -24.47
N GLY A 3 -20.52 36.32 -24.73
CA GLY A 3 -20.53 35.18 -23.82
C GLY A 3 -19.64 35.47 -22.61
N GLU A 4 -20.27 35.63 -21.46
CA GLU A 4 -19.58 35.58 -20.16
C GLU A 4 -19.06 34.15 -19.95
N GLN A 5 -17.74 34.01 -19.97
CA GLN A 5 -17.09 32.83 -19.41
C GLN A 5 -17.21 32.95 -17.89
N GLU A 6 -18.11 32.18 -17.30
CA GLU A 6 -18.09 31.89 -15.87
C GLU A 6 -16.75 31.29 -15.50
N HIS A 7 -15.91 32.06 -14.85
CA HIS A 7 -14.75 31.55 -14.13
C HIS A 7 -15.26 30.68 -12.99
N ALA A 8 -15.03 29.38 -13.09
CA ALA A 8 -15.20 28.43 -11.99
C ALA A 8 -14.28 28.84 -10.83
N GLY A 9 -14.78 29.72 -9.96
CA GLY A 9 -14.11 30.14 -8.73
C GLY A 9 -13.95 28.92 -7.82
N LEU A 10 -12.82 28.82 -7.19
CA LEU A 10 -12.51 27.92 -6.10
C LEU A 10 -13.67 27.88 -5.10
N GLY A 11 -14.52 26.96 -4.99
CA GLY A 11 -15.68 26.86 -4.09
C GLY A 11 -15.57 27.52 -2.69
N VAL A 12 -15.12 28.77 -2.67
CA VAL A 12 -14.84 29.61 -1.50
C VAL A 12 -16.09 30.40 -1.12
N GLU A 13 -17.11 30.42 -2.01
CA GLU A 13 -18.35 31.10 -1.71
C GLU A 13 -19.03 30.48 -0.48
N GLY A 14 -19.16 31.29 0.57
CA GLY A 14 -19.85 30.93 1.80
C GLY A 14 -18.97 30.38 2.94
N VAL A 15 -17.63 30.43 2.84
CA VAL A 15 -16.74 30.11 3.97
C VAL A 15 -16.29 31.39 4.66
N GLU A 16 -16.86 31.67 5.83
CA GLU A 16 -16.46 32.83 6.64
C GLU A 16 -15.05 32.66 7.17
N THR A 17 -14.22 33.68 7.02
CA THR A 17 -12.92 33.80 7.68
C THR A 17 -12.98 34.85 8.80
N PRO A 18 -12.36 34.59 9.96
CA PRO A 18 -12.31 35.57 11.04
C PRO A 18 -11.37 36.77 10.71
N PHE A 19 -10.54 36.62 9.65
CA PHE A 19 -9.57 37.68 9.27
C PHE A 19 -9.74 38.07 7.80
N PRO A 20 -10.88 38.69 7.40
CA PRO A 20 -11.13 39.02 6.00
C PRO A 20 -10.18 40.12 5.46
N GLU A 21 -9.67 40.98 6.33
CA GLU A 21 -8.74 42.06 5.97
C GLU A 21 -7.27 41.62 5.96
N SER A 22 -6.98 40.37 6.35
CA SER A 22 -5.60 39.87 6.32
C SER A 22 -5.14 39.69 4.87
N PRO A 23 -3.95 40.22 4.52
CA PRO A 23 -3.38 40.02 3.19
C PRO A 23 -2.85 38.59 2.99
N PHE A 24 -2.65 37.85 4.07
CA PHE A 24 -1.92 36.58 4.02
C PHE A 24 -2.81 35.40 3.64
N VAL A 25 -2.29 34.56 2.74
CA VAL A 25 -2.74 33.19 2.51
C VAL A 25 -1.55 32.26 2.68
N VAL A 26 -1.69 31.21 3.51
CA VAL A 26 -0.63 30.21 3.68
C VAL A 26 -0.95 29.03 2.79
N MET A 27 0.01 28.66 1.93
CA MET A 27 -0.11 27.55 0.98
C MET A 27 0.97 26.52 1.29
N LYS A 28 0.56 25.32 1.75
CA LYS A 28 1.49 24.24 2.06
C LYS A 28 1.43 23.16 0.98
N PHE A 29 2.59 22.76 0.47
CA PHE A 29 2.71 21.68 -0.51
C PHE A 29 3.49 20.49 0.06
N GLY A 30 2.96 19.29 -0.13
CA GLY A 30 3.60 18.04 0.30
C GLY A 30 4.75 17.62 -0.60
N GLY A 31 5.58 16.66 -0.15
CA GLY A 31 6.75 16.21 -0.89
C GLY A 31 6.45 15.68 -2.30
N ARG A 32 5.31 14.97 -2.48
CA ARG A 32 4.87 14.50 -3.81
C ARG A 32 4.45 15.67 -4.71
N SER A 33 3.90 16.73 -4.13
CA SER A 33 3.50 17.93 -4.88
C SER A 33 4.67 18.70 -5.45
N VAL A 34 5.84 18.66 -4.80
CA VAL A 34 7.03 19.41 -5.21
C VAL A 34 8.09 18.55 -5.93
N ALA A 35 7.78 17.27 -6.21
CA ALA A 35 8.74 16.31 -6.76
C ALA A 35 8.85 16.30 -8.29
N THR A 36 7.99 17.02 -9.04
CA THR A 36 7.96 16.99 -10.51
C THR A 36 7.85 18.40 -11.13
N ALA A 37 8.44 18.60 -12.29
CA ALA A 37 8.37 19.88 -13.02
C ALA A 37 6.92 20.27 -13.39
N GLN A 38 6.08 19.29 -13.72
CA GLN A 38 4.67 19.55 -14.04
C GLN A 38 3.92 20.18 -12.85
N ASN A 39 4.11 19.63 -11.66
CA ASN A 39 3.49 20.18 -10.45
C ASN A 39 4.00 21.60 -10.14
N TRP A 40 5.28 21.87 -10.39
CA TRP A 40 5.82 23.22 -10.21
C TRP A 40 5.19 24.24 -11.15
N THR A 41 4.84 23.85 -12.38
CA THR A 41 4.04 24.71 -13.28
C THR A 41 2.69 25.05 -12.67
N THR A 42 1.99 24.07 -12.11
CA THR A 42 0.72 24.26 -11.40
C THR A 42 0.90 25.17 -10.17
N ILE A 43 1.94 24.95 -9.36
CA ILE A 43 2.24 25.76 -8.18
C ILE A 43 2.44 27.23 -8.57
N ALA A 44 3.21 27.50 -9.64
CA ALA A 44 3.44 28.85 -10.14
C ALA A 44 2.12 29.54 -10.59
N GLN A 45 1.22 28.80 -11.24
CA GLN A 45 -0.10 29.31 -11.63
C GLN A 45 -0.97 29.64 -10.42
N LEU A 46 -1.01 28.76 -9.43
CA LEU A 46 -1.77 28.95 -8.20
C LEU A 46 -1.26 30.18 -7.42
N LEU A 47 0.05 30.35 -7.33
CA LEU A 47 0.65 31.54 -6.66
C LEU A 47 0.29 32.85 -7.39
N ARG A 48 0.32 32.85 -8.74
CA ARG A 48 -0.16 34.02 -9.53
C ARG A 48 -1.61 34.33 -9.22
N GLN A 49 -2.48 33.35 -9.19
CA GLN A 49 -3.89 33.56 -8.85
C GLN A 49 -4.06 34.22 -7.47
N ARG A 50 -3.27 33.80 -6.46
CA ARG A 50 -3.34 34.42 -5.13
C ARG A 50 -2.81 35.84 -5.11
N LEU A 51 -1.77 36.14 -5.88
CA LEU A 51 -1.28 37.52 -6.07
C LEU A 51 -2.33 38.38 -6.79
N ASP A 52 -3.00 37.86 -7.81
CA ASP A 52 -4.08 38.52 -8.53
C ASP A 52 -5.33 38.76 -7.65
N GLU A 53 -5.57 37.90 -6.64
CA GLU A 53 -6.56 38.12 -5.58
C GLU A 53 -6.16 39.26 -4.60
N GLY A 54 -5.00 39.87 -4.77
CA GLY A 54 -4.44 40.88 -3.86
C GLY A 54 -3.95 40.29 -2.54
N LEU A 55 -3.60 39.00 -2.51
CA LEU A 55 -3.08 38.34 -1.33
C LEU A 55 -1.56 38.22 -1.39
N THR A 56 -0.94 38.08 -0.23
CA THR A 56 0.47 37.79 -0.04
C THR A 56 0.60 36.27 0.28
N PRO A 57 0.98 35.43 -0.71
CA PRO A 57 1.16 34.00 -0.47
C PRO A 57 2.40 33.73 0.39
N VAL A 58 2.25 32.88 1.41
CA VAL A 58 3.34 32.26 2.15
C VAL A 58 3.38 30.79 1.76
N LEU A 59 4.30 30.44 0.87
CA LEU A 59 4.53 29.10 0.38
C LEU A 59 5.39 28.33 1.37
N VAL A 60 4.81 27.28 1.97
CA VAL A 60 5.50 26.34 2.86
C VAL A 60 5.58 25.00 2.14
N HIS A 61 6.77 24.45 1.92
CA HIS A 61 6.81 23.13 1.32
C HIS A 61 7.83 22.17 1.95
N SER A 62 7.60 20.88 1.74
CA SER A 62 8.39 19.77 2.27
C SER A 62 9.62 19.50 1.42
N ALA A 63 10.50 18.63 1.88
CA ALA A 63 11.49 17.94 1.07
C ALA A 63 10.81 17.18 -0.09
N LEU A 64 11.57 16.80 -1.11
CA LEU A 64 11.07 15.95 -2.21
C LEU A 64 10.65 14.58 -1.67
N ALA A 65 9.67 13.96 -2.32
CA ALA A 65 9.17 12.63 -1.92
C ALA A 65 10.31 11.61 -1.83
N GLY A 66 10.36 10.87 -0.70
CA GLY A 66 11.37 9.86 -0.42
C GLY A 66 12.71 10.36 0.13
N ILE A 67 12.97 11.68 0.07
CA ILE A 67 14.25 12.24 0.55
C ILE A 67 14.37 12.17 2.08
N SER A 68 13.31 12.39 2.83
CA SER A 68 13.35 12.28 4.30
C SER A 68 13.70 10.85 4.73
N ASP A 69 13.10 9.83 4.11
CA ASP A 69 13.42 8.43 4.38
C ASP A 69 14.85 8.09 3.97
N ALA A 70 15.33 8.61 2.84
CA ALA A 70 16.70 8.42 2.39
C ALA A 70 17.73 9.05 3.36
N LEU A 71 17.46 10.26 3.89
CA LEU A 71 18.31 10.92 4.89
C LEU A 71 18.31 10.16 6.23
N GLU A 72 17.18 9.61 6.66
CA GLU A 72 17.08 8.78 7.86
C GLU A 72 17.93 7.50 7.71
N ASN A 73 17.78 6.80 6.58
CA ASN A 73 18.57 5.60 6.26
C ASN A 73 20.07 5.91 6.16
N LEU A 74 20.42 7.05 5.55
CA LEU A 74 21.80 7.54 5.46
C LEU A 74 22.42 7.69 6.87
N LEU A 75 21.69 8.29 7.82
CA LEU A 75 22.12 8.46 9.20
C LEU A 75 22.32 7.13 9.93
N LEU A 76 21.37 6.20 9.78
CA LEU A 76 21.44 4.88 10.41
C LEU A 76 22.68 4.10 9.94
N ARG A 77 22.97 4.16 8.63
CA ARG A 77 24.11 3.44 8.04
C ARG A 77 25.45 4.13 8.28
N ALA A 78 25.49 5.47 8.37
CA ALA A 78 26.70 6.25 8.52
C ALA A 78 27.49 5.93 9.79
N THR A 79 26.87 5.35 10.81
CA THR A 79 27.55 4.92 12.05
C THR A 79 28.41 3.66 11.87
N ALA A 80 28.15 2.84 10.84
CA ALA A 80 28.77 1.52 10.69
C ALA A 80 29.40 1.27 9.30
N ALA A 81 29.09 2.09 8.28
CA ALA A 81 29.50 1.86 6.90
C ALA A 81 29.85 3.16 6.15
N ASP A 82 30.51 3.02 5.00
CA ASP A 82 30.64 4.13 4.04
C ASP A 82 29.31 4.34 3.32
N THR A 83 28.85 5.57 3.29
CA THR A 83 27.55 5.98 2.76
C THR A 83 27.68 7.04 1.66
N ALA A 84 28.81 7.10 0.98
CA ALA A 84 29.05 8.07 -0.09
C ALA A 84 28.06 7.88 -1.25
N ALA A 85 27.74 6.64 -1.63
CA ALA A 85 26.81 6.33 -2.72
C ALA A 85 25.37 6.76 -2.39
N GLU A 86 24.90 6.55 -1.17
CA GLU A 86 23.57 6.99 -0.73
C GLU A 86 23.45 8.51 -0.70
N LEU A 87 24.50 9.18 -0.25
CA LEU A 87 24.55 10.64 -0.26
C LEU A 87 24.53 11.19 -1.69
N ASP A 88 25.31 10.59 -2.58
CA ASP A 88 25.33 10.97 -4.00
C ASP A 88 23.98 10.73 -4.67
N ALA A 89 23.28 9.64 -4.33
CA ALA A 89 21.92 9.38 -4.82
C ALA A 89 20.90 10.45 -4.37
N ILE A 90 20.98 10.90 -3.11
CA ILE A 90 20.14 12.00 -2.59
C ILE A 90 20.44 13.30 -3.35
N GLN A 91 21.71 13.62 -3.59
CA GLN A 91 22.11 14.79 -4.36
C GLN A 91 21.61 14.70 -5.81
N GLN A 92 21.84 13.57 -6.48
CA GLN A 92 21.41 13.33 -7.87
C GLN A 92 19.90 13.50 -8.05
N ARG A 93 19.09 13.07 -7.09
CA ARG A 93 17.63 13.25 -7.12
C ARG A 93 17.24 14.73 -7.18
N HIS A 94 17.93 15.60 -6.46
CA HIS A 94 17.69 17.05 -6.50
C HIS A 94 18.24 17.68 -7.79
N GLU A 95 19.41 17.25 -8.25
CA GLU A 95 20.02 17.72 -9.50
C GLU A 95 19.18 17.33 -10.72
N GLN A 96 18.57 16.13 -10.69
CA GLN A 96 17.61 15.71 -11.71
C GLN A 96 16.43 16.68 -11.79
N LEU A 97 15.80 16.98 -10.66
CA LEU A 97 14.69 17.95 -10.61
C LEU A 97 15.16 19.35 -11.05
N ALA A 98 16.35 19.79 -10.64
CA ALA A 98 16.91 21.06 -11.07
C ALA A 98 17.04 21.11 -12.61
N THR A 99 17.53 20.02 -13.22
CA THR A 99 17.65 19.89 -14.68
C THR A 99 16.28 19.95 -15.37
N GLU A 100 15.28 19.21 -14.84
CA GLU A 100 13.89 19.23 -15.35
C GLU A 100 13.28 20.64 -15.29
N LEU A 101 13.59 21.40 -14.22
CA LEU A 101 13.16 22.78 -14.01
C LEU A 101 14.02 23.81 -14.75
N GLN A 102 15.09 23.40 -15.41
CA GLN A 102 16.08 24.26 -16.08
C GLN A 102 16.77 25.24 -15.11
N ILE A 103 17.04 24.80 -13.89
CA ILE A 103 17.77 25.53 -12.84
C ILE A 103 19.20 25.00 -12.76
N ASP A 104 20.17 25.89 -12.49
CA ASP A 104 21.56 25.48 -12.29
C ASP A 104 21.71 24.64 -11.00
N PRO A 105 22.11 23.36 -11.10
CA PRO A 105 22.30 22.49 -9.94
C PRO A 105 23.36 22.99 -8.93
N GLN A 106 24.31 23.82 -9.38
CA GLN A 106 25.35 24.39 -8.50
C GLN A 106 24.78 25.19 -7.34
N LEU A 107 23.54 25.66 -7.45
CA LEU A 107 22.83 26.36 -6.37
C LEU A 107 22.74 25.51 -5.08
N LEU A 108 22.76 24.18 -5.19
CA LEU A 108 22.64 23.27 -4.06
C LEU A 108 23.97 22.81 -3.45
N GLU A 109 25.10 23.11 -4.10
CA GLU A 109 26.42 22.57 -3.72
C GLU A 109 26.75 22.87 -2.25
N SER A 110 26.44 24.09 -1.78
CA SER A 110 26.75 24.49 -0.40
C SER A 110 26.00 23.65 0.63
N GLU A 111 24.74 23.27 0.36
CA GLU A 111 23.92 22.49 1.28
C GLU A 111 24.38 21.02 1.32
N PHE A 112 24.70 20.45 0.16
CA PHE A 112 25.22 19.09 0.09
C PHE A 112 26.65 18.97 0.65
N GLN A 113 27.46 19.99 0.52
CA GLN A 113 28.79 20.04 1.18
C GLN A 113 28.66 20.03 2.71
N LYS A 114 27.69 20.79 3.28
CA LYS A 114 27.38 20.75 4.72
C LYS A 114 26.88 19.37 5.14
N LEU A 115 26.03 18.73 4.35
CA LEU A 115 25.53 17.39 4.60
C LEU A 115 26.69 16.37 4.62
N ARG A 116 27.62 16.41 3.64
CA ARG A 116 28.83 15.56 3.61
C ARG A 116 29.63 15.72 4.91
N GLN A 117 29.88 16.95 5.33
CA GLN A 117 30.63 17.22 6.56
C GLN A 117 29.94 16.65 7.81
N LEU A 118 28.59 16.74 7.88
CA LEU A 118 27.83 16.17 9.00
C LEU A 118 27.93 14.63 9.01
N ILE A 119 27.78 13.99 7.86
CA ILE A 119 27.87 12.54 7.73
C ILE A 119 29.30 12.02 8.01
N ASP A 120 30.34 12.72 7.53
CA ASP A 120 31.73 12.40 7.88
C ASP A 120 31.97 12.51 9.40
N GLY A 121 31.37 13.52 10.04
CA GLY A 121 31.41 13.65 11.50
C GLY A 121 30.73 12.50 12.21
N VAL A 122 29.55 12.08 11.78
CA VAL A 122 28.83 10.91 12.32
C VAL A 122 29.67 9.64 12.18
N ARG A 123 30.25 9.41 10.99
CA ARG A 123 31.11 8.24 10.74
C ARG A 123 32.33 8.22 11.66
N LEU A 124 32.94 9.37 11.90
CA LEU A 124 34.13 9.50 12.74
C LEU A 124 33.81 9.22 14.22
N VAL A 125 32.64 9.68 14.71
CA VAL A 125 32.23 9.56 16.11
C VAL A 125 31.56 8.21 16.38
N GLY A 126 30.89 7.61 15.35
CA GLY A 126 30.17 6.34 15.49
C GLY A 126 28.81 6.45 16.20
N GLU A 127 28.32 7.68 16.43
CA GLU A 127 27.01 7.89 17.05
C GLU A 127 26.28 9.11 16.44
N VAL A 128 24.95 9.11 16.54
CA VAL A 128 24.07 10.20 16.06
C VAL A 128 23.41 10.87 17.25
N SER A 129 23.80 12.11 17.57
CA SER A 129 23.06 12.90 18.55
C SER A 129 21.75 13.44 17.94
N PRO A 130 20.66 13.68 18.74
CA PRO A 130 19.42 14.26 18.25
C PRO A 130 19.60 15.62 17.55
N ARG A 131 20.59 16.38 17.95
CA ARG A 131 20.95 17.66 17.34
C ARG A 131 21.53 17.50 15.93
N VAL A 132 22.42 16.53 15.73
CA VAL A 132 22.98 16.21 14.40
C VAL A 132 21.89 15.63 13.50
N HIS A 133 21.07 14.73 14.02
CA HIS A 133 19.94 14.15 13.34
C HIS A 133 19.03 15.26 12.76
N ALA A 134 18.60 16.23 13.59
CA ALA A 134 17.76 17.34 13.14
C ALA A 134 18.39 18.16 12.01
N ARG A 135 19.71 18.38 12.05
CA ARG A 135 20.43 19.13 11.02
C ARG A 135 20.53 18.37 9.69
N VAL A 136 20.78 17.08 9.74
CA VAL A 136 20.82 16.23 8.53
C VAL A 136 19.44 16.20 7.87
N MET A 137 18.38 15.93 8.64
CA MET A 137 17.02 15.89 8.12
C MET A 137 16.60 17.23 7.49
N ALA A 138 16.99 18.37 8.07
CA ALA A 138 16.66 19.69 7.55
C ALA A 138 17.23 19.98 6.14
N THR A 139 18.27 19.27 5.72
CA THR A 139 18.89 19.47 4.38
C THR A 139 17.89 19.21 3.27
N GLY A 140 16.98 18.25 3.43
CA GLY A 140 15.97 17.93 2.42
C GLY A 140 15.04 19.11 2.14
N GLU A 141 14.54 19.77 3.18
CA GLU A 141 13.67 20.93 3.06
C GLU A 141 14.42 22.18 2.55
N LEU A 142 15.64 22.38 3.03
CA LEU A 142 16.46 23.51 2.58
C LEU A 142 16.79 23.41 1.09
N ALA A 143 17.24 22.26 0.63
CA ALA A 143 17.56 22.03 -0.78
C ALA A 143 16.32 22.16 -1.66
N ALA A 144 15.19 21.53 -1.28
CA ALA A 144 13.96 21.58 -2.04
C ALA A 144 13.41 23.02 -2.17
N THR A 145 13.37 23.79 -1.05
CA THR A 145 12.86 25.17 -1.08
C THR A 145 13.78 26.14 -1.83
N THR A 146 15.09 25.91 -1.85
CA THR A 146 16.04 26.67 -2.65
C THR A 146 15.76 26.48 -4.14
N LEU A 147 15.53 25.22 -4.61
CA LEU A 147 15.13 24.95 -5.99
C LEU A 147 13.79 25.59 -6.35
N GLY A 148 12.80 25.43 -5.44
CA GLY A 148 11.48 26.00 -5.67
C GLY A 148 11.50 27.51 -5.79
N ALA A 149 12.23 28.22 -4.94
CA ALA A 149 12.37 29.66 -5.00
C ALA A 149 13.06 30.12 -6.29
N ALA A 150 14.13 29.45 -6.71
CA ALA A 150 14.84 29.75 -7.95
C ALA A 150 13.93 29.54 -9.18
N TYR A 151 13.18 28.45 -9.23
CA TYR A 151 12.22 28.21 -10.30
C TYR A 151 11.12 29.27 -10.38
N LEU A 152 10.52 29.61 -9.26
CA LEU A 152 9.46 30.62 -9.23
C LEU A 152 9.99 32.01 -9.64
N GLN A 153 11.22 32.35 -9.26
CA GLN A 153 11.90 33.58 -9.73
C GLN A 153 12.12 33.56 -11.24
N GLN A 154 12.56 32.42 -11.80
CA GLN A 154 12.71 32.23 -13.24
C GLN A 154 11.37 32.36 -13.97
N GLN A 155 10.26 31.97 -13.35
CA GLN A 155 8.91 32.18 -13.88
C GLN A 155 8.41 33.62 -13.77
N GLY A 156 9.23 34.57 -13.30
CA GLY A 156 8.92 35.98 -13.19
C GLY A 156 8.05 36.35 -11.99
N LEU A 157 7.97 35.49 -10.98
CA LEU A 157 7.28 35.81 -9.73
C LEU A 157 8.22 36.55 -8.76
N PRO A 158 7.73 37.54 -8.02
CA PRO A 158 8.52 38.25 -7.00
C PRO A 158 8.63 37.35 -5.74
N VAL A 159 9.71 36.58 -5.64
CA VAL A 159 9.92 35.59 -4.59
C VAL A 159 10.94 36.02 -3.57
N HIS A 160 10.60 35.86 -2.29
CA HIS A 160 11.48 36.06 -1.14
C HIS A 160 11.64 34.74 -0.39
N TRP A 161 12.79 34.08 -0.57
CA TRP A 161 13.12 32.89 0.21
C TRP A 161 13.55 33.29 1.63
N ARG A 162 12.95 32.64 2.64
CA ARG A 162 13.21 32.88 4.06
C ARG A 162 13.41 31.56 4.79
N ASP A 163 14.43 31.51 5.60
CA ASP A 163 14.70 30.33 6.43
C ASP A 163 13.65 30.21 7.55
N ALA A 164 12.95 29.07 7.62
CA ALA A 164 11.92 28.83 8.62
C ALA A 164 12.45 28.93 10.07
N ARG A 165 13.75 28.69 10.27
CA ARG A 165 14.42 28.80 11.57
C ARG A 165 14.55 30.24 12.07
N GLU A 166 14.41 31.22 11.18
CA GLU A 166 14.34 32.65 11.55
C GLU A 166 12.91 33.06 11.90
N LEU A 167 11.88 32.34 11.39
CA LEU A 167 10.48 32.71 11.48
C LEU A 167 9.70 31.90 12.54
N LEU A 168 10.14 30.67 12.83
CA LEU A 168 9.51 29.78 13.80
C LEU A 168 10.48 29.38 14.90
N GLN A 169 10.09 29.61 16.15
CA GLN A 169 10.84 29.23 17.34
C GLN A 169 10.07 28.21 18.17
N SER A 170 10.78 27.15 18.60
CA SER A 170 10.19 26.12 19.44
C SER A 170 10.08 26.52 20.89
N GLU A 171 9.03 26.05 21.56
CA GLU A 171 8.84 26.16 23.00
C GLU A 171 9.67 25.13 23.75
N THR A 172 10.17 25.50 24.94
CA THR A 172 10.80 24.54 25.85
C THR A 172 9.77 24.08 26.88
N GLN A 173 9.48 22.80 26.92
CA GLN A 173 8.63 22.20 27.97
C GLN A 173 9.49 21.66 29.10
N ARG A 174 9.00 21.73 30.34
CA ARG A 174 9.65 21.08 31.49
C ARG A 174 9.60 19.56 31.27
N ASP A 175 10.70 18.87 31.57
CA ASP A 175 10.82 17.41 31.49
C ASP A 175 10.85 16.80 30.06
N GLN A 176 11.16 17.58 29.01
CA GLN A 176 11.44 17.04 27.70
C GLN A 176 12.77 16.29 27.66
N THR A 177 12.77 15.09 27.03
CA THR A 177 14.00 14.41 26.64
C THR A 177 14.72 15.19 25.55
N GLU A 178 16.04 15.05 25.43
CA GLU A 178 16.81 15.68 24.35
C GLU A 178 16.26 15.29 22.97
N ARG A 179 15.94 14.01 22.78
CA ARG A 179 15.32 13.50 21.55
C ARG A 179 14.01 14.23 21.23
N SER A 180 13.11 14.35 22.18
CA SER A 180 11.83 15.04 21.96
C SER A 180 12.03 16.52 21.66
N ARG A 181 13.01 17.16 22.31
CA ARG A 181 13.35 18.58 22.11
C ARG A 181 13.81 18.87 20.68
N PHE A 182 14.64 17.98 20.09
CA PHE A 182 15.22 18.22 18.78
C PHE A 182 14.41 17.59 17.64
N LEU A 183 13.71 16.46 17.86
CA LEU A 183 13.08 15.69 16.80
C LEU A 183 11.56 15.75 16.80
N ALA A 184 10.93 16.29 17.85
CA ALA A 184 9.48 16.42 17.98
C ALA A 184 9.09 17.74 18.68
N ALA A 185 9.73 18.83 18.29
CA ALA A 185 9.50 20.15 18.87
C ALA A 185 8.09 20.67 18.56
N THR A 186 7.62 21.58 19.40
CA THR A 186 6.39 22.35 19.22
C THR A 186 6.69 23.82 19.23
N CYS A 187 5.99 24.62 18.40
CA CYS A 187 6.04 26.06 18.42
C CYS A 187 4.73 26.62 19.01
N ASP A 188 4.77 27.85 19.48
CA ASP A 188 3.56 28.54 19.87
C ASP A 188 2.71 28.88 18.64
N SER A 189 1.40 28.90 18.79
CA SER A 189 0.43 29.28 17.77
C SER A 189 -0.22 30.65 18.00
N LEU A 190 0.44 31.50 18.79
CA LEU A 190 -0.07 32.87 19.07
C LEU A 190 0.19 33.79 17.88
N PRO A 191 -0.71 34.73 17.58
CA PRO A 191 -0.48 35.75 16.57
C PRO A 191 0.78 36.56 16.85
N SER A 192 1.61 36.78 15.82
CA SER A 192 2.84 37.55 15.92
C SER A 192 2.75 38.84 15.11
N LYS A 193 2.60 39.98 15.80
CA LYS A 193 2.56 41.30 15.15
C LYS A 193 3.87 41.65 14.43
N ASP A 194 4.99 41.21 14.98
CA ASP A 194 6.31 41.49 14.40
C ASP A 194 6.45 40.73 13.07
N LEU A 195 6.09 39.45 13.04
CA LEU A 195 6.10 38.65 11.82
C LEU A 195 5.11 39.15 10.76
N GLN A 196 3.91 39.58 11.20
CA GLN A 196 2.92 40.19 10.29
C GLN A 196 3.48 41.51 9.70
N ALA A 197 4.07 42.37 10.48
CA ALA A 197 4.67 43.62 10.02
C ALA A 197 5.87 43.36 9.08
N GLU A 198 6.71 42.38 9.41
CA GLU A 198 7.86 42.04 8.59
C GLU A 198 7.41 41.54 7.21
N LEU A 199 6.47 40.59 7.16
CA LEU A 199 6.04 39.98 5.88
C LEU A 199 5.08 40.91 5.11
N SER A 200 4.36 41.83 5.74
CA SER A 200 3.54 42.81 5.03
C SER A 200 4.37 43.83 4.25
N ASN A 201 5.64 44.02 4.58
CA ASN A 201 6.55 44.90 3.84
C ASN A 201 7.20 44.22 2.63
N ILE A 202 6.92 42.92 2.40
CA ILE A 202 7.44 42.13 1.28
C ILE A 202 6.50 42.32 0.09
N ASP A 203 7.06 42.82 -1.03
CA ASP A 203 6.35 42.88 -2.30
C ASP A 203 6.46 41.51 -3.03
N GLY A 204 5.36 40.78 -3.05
CA GLY A 204 5.32 39.46 -3.70
C GLY A 204 4.94 38.31 -2.77
N LEU A 205 5.69 37.23 -2.87
CA LEU A 205 5.42 36.00 -2.11
C LEU A 205 6.65 35.55 -1.29
N VAL A 206 6.38 34.83 -0.19
CA VAL A 206 7.41 34.23 0.66
C VAL A 206 7.48 32.75 0.43
N VAL A 207 8.69 32.20 0.25
CA VAL A 207 8.95 30.74 0.20
C VAL A 207 9.75 30.35 1.45
N THR A 208 9.26 29.37 2.19
CA THR A 208 9.91 28.89 3.41
C THR A 208 9.74 27.37 3.57
N GLN A 209 10.54 26.77 4.45
CA GLN A 209 10.53 25.33 4.72
C GLN A 209 9.36 24.95 5.63
N GLY A 210 8.82 23.78 5.38
CA GLY A 210 8.06 23.03 6.37
C GLY A 210 8.97 22.21 7.29
N PHE A 211 8.43 21.54 8.28
CA PHE A 211 9.09 20.55 9.13
C PHE A 211 10.15 21.07 10.10
N ILE A 212 10.84 22.17 9.81
CA ILE A 212 11.94 22.71 10.63
C ILE A 212 11.59 24.01 11.34
N ALA A 213 12.24 24.23 12.48
CA ALA A 213 12.19 25.49 13.25
C ALA A 213 13.53 25.68 13.98
N ALA A 214 13.68 26.79 14.72
CA ALA A 214 14.81 26.99 15.63
C ALA A 214 14.42 26.74 17.10
N SER A 215 15.37 26.23 17.89
CA SER A 215 15.28 26.29 19.34
C SER A 215 15.55 27.70 19.86
N ILE A 216 15.29 27.94 21.14
CA ILE A 216 15.67 29.20 21.81
C ILE A 216 17.17 29.50 21.67
N GLY A 217 18.01 28.45 21.57
CA GLY A 217 19.46 28.56 21.34
C GLY A 217 19.86 28.62 19.85
N SER A 218 18.90 28.85 18.92
CA SER A 218 19.12 28.93 17.49
C SER A 218 19.61 27.60 16.85
N ASP A 219 19.44 26.46 17.55
CA ASP A 219 19.68 25.16 16.98
C ASP A 219 18.52 24.73 16.08
N THR A 220 18.81 23.98 15.01
CA THR A 220 17.79 23.37 14.17
C THR A 220 17.01 22.31 14.97
N VAL A 221 15.68 22.39 14.92
CA VAL A 221 14.77 21.39 15.50
C VAL A 221 13.75 20.96 14.46
N LEU A 222 13.25 19.72 14.60
CA LEU A 222 12.20 19.15 13.75
C LEU A 222 10.85 19.18 14.48
N LEU A 223 9.78 19.39 13.74
CA LEU A 223 8.42 19.42 14.29
C LEU A 223 7.77 18.02 14.36
N GLY A 224 8.53 16.95 14.08
CA GLY A 224 8.08 15.58 14.13
C GLY A 224 7.19 15.19 12.93
N ARG A 225 6.51 14.05 13.02
CA ARG A 225 5.61 13.57 11.94
C ARG A 225 4.55 14.61 11.60
N GLY A 226 4.26 14.79 10.30
CA GLY A 226 3.35 15.82 9.81
C GLY A 226 3.86 17.24 10.03
N GLY A 227 5.17 17.41 10.29
CA GLY A 227 5.77 18.68 10.65
C GLY A 227 5.57 19.77 9.60
N SER A 228 5.54 19.44 8.31
CA SER A 228 5.31 20.43 7.25
C SER A 228 3.87 20.97 7.25
N ASP A 229 2.85 20.12 7.48
CA ASP A 229 1.46 20.55 7.65
C ASP A 229 1.33 21.42 8.91
N THR A 230 2.02 21.00 9.97
CA THR A 230 2.06 21.73 11.24
C THR A 230 2.74 23.09 11.09
N SER A 231 3.83 23.20 10.30
CA SER A 231 4.45 24.48 9.94
C SER A 231 3.47 25.42 9.25
N GLY A 232 2.75 24.91 8.24
CA GLY A 232 1.71 25.68 7.54
C GLY A 232 0.66 26.22 8.52
N ALA A 233 0.23 25.39 9.47
CA ALA A 233 -0.76 25.79 10.49
C ALA A 233 -0.19 26.82 11.48
N TYR A 234 1.08 26.69 11.88
CA TYR A 234 1.73 27.73 12.72
C TYR A 234 1.85 29.05 11.99
N PHE A 235 2.29 29.06 10.72
CA PHE A 235 2.36 30.27 9.93
C PHE A 235 0.96 30.91 9.76
N ALA A 236 -0.06 30.10 9.46
CA ALA A 236 -1.42 30.60 9.33
C ALA A 236 -1.91 31.26 10.63
N ALA A 237 -1.64 30.65 11.78
CA ALA A 237 -2.01 31.20 13.08
C ALA A 237 -1.22 32.47 13.42
N LYS A 238 0.12 32.48 13.28
CA LYS A 238 0.98 33.63 13.57
C LYS A 238 0.66 34.83 12.70
N LEU A 239 0.32 34.60 11.43
CA LEU A 239 -0.03 35.64 10.46
C LEU A 239 -1.49 36.06 10.52
N GLN A 240 -2.32 35.37 11.30
CA GLN A 240 -3.78 35.51 11.23
C GLN A 240 -4.26 35.47 9.77
N ALA A 241 -3.79 34.43 9.04
CA ALA A 241 -4.02 34.32 7.62
C ALA A 241 -5.53 34.20 7.30
N ARG A 242 -5.92 34.68 6.12
CA ARG A 242 -7.30 34.60 5.63
C ARG A 242 -7.75 33.14 5.52
N ARG A 243 -6.84 32.25 5.11
CA ARG A 243 -7.03 30.79 5.03
C ARG A 243 -5.69 30.04 4.99
N LEU A 244 -5.74 28.75 5.32
CA LEU A 244 -4.65 27.80 5.09
C LEU A 244 -5.07 26.86 3.96
N GLU A 245 -4.26 26.73 2.92
CA GLU A 245 -4.43 25.79 1.82
C GLU A 245 -3.37 24.69 1.92
N ILE A 246 -3.79 23.42 2.06
CA ILE A 246 -2.89 22.26 2.04
C ILE A 246 -3.10 21.52 0.71
N TRP A 247 -2.04 21.50 -0.08
CA TRP A 247 -1.98 20.90 -1.40
C TRP A 247 -1.23 19.56 -1.34
N THR A 248 -1.88 18.48 -1.75
CA THR A 248 -1.35 17.13 -1.70
C THR A 248 -1.70 16.36 -2.99
N ASP A 249 -1.49 15.05 -3.02
CA ASP A 249 -1.80 14.17 -4.15
C ASP A 249 -3.27 13.71 -4.20
N VAL A 250 -4.06 14.05 -3.19
CA VAL A 250 -5.50 13.75 -3.10
C VAL A 250 -6.31 15.04 -2.85
N PRO A 251 -7.57 15.12 -3.29
CA PRO A 251 -8.37 16.35 -3.17
C PRO A 251 -8.83 16.66 -1.74
N GLY A 252 -8.87 15.67 -0.86
CA GLY A 252 -9.35 15.87 0.50
C GLY A 252 -9.68 14.57 1.20
N PHE A 253 -10.41 14.66 2.32
CA PHE A 253 -10.88 13.51 3.06
C PHE A 253 -12.00 12.79 2.30
N PHE A 254 -12.02 11.47 2.42
CA PHE A 254 -13.08 10.60 1.89
C PHE A 254 -13.80 9.89 3.05
N SER A 255 -14.99 9.38 2.77
CA SER A 255 -15.77 8.60 3.73
C SER A 255 -15.08 7.28 4.14
N SER A 256 -14.11 6.82 3.35
CA SER A 256 -13.12 5.77 3.65
C SER A 256 -11.97 5.88 2.63
N ASP A 257 -10.97 4.99 2.69
CA ASP A 257 -9.89 4.98 1.69
C ASP A 257 -10.44 4.64 0.30
N PRO A 258 -10.42 5.57 -0.67
CA PRO A 258 -11.00 5.35 -1.99
C PRO A 258 -10.22 4.34 -2.84
N LYS A 259 -8.98 3.99 -2.46
CA LYS A 259 -8.21 2.92 -3.11
C LYS A 259 -8.71 1.54 -2.72
N ALA A 260 -9.17 1.42 -1.48
CA ALA A 260 -9.69 0.19 -0.91
C ALA A 260 -11.22 0.06 -1.11
N ILE A 261 -11.95 1.19 -1.11
CA ILE A 261 -13.40 1.25 -1.22
C ILE A 261 -13.76 2.23 -2.34
N PRO A 262 -14.05 1.73 -3.56
CA PRO A 262 -14.37 2.58 -4.71
C PRO A 262 -15.59 3.47 -4.54
N SER A 263 -16.57 3.05 -3.72
CA SER A 263 -17.76 3.82 -3.36
C SER A 263 -17.51 4.94 -2.34
N ALA A 264 -16.28 5.06 -1.79
CA ALA A 264 -15.95 6.14 -0.88
C ALA A 264 -16.10 7.51 -1.55
N ARG A 265 -16.74 8.44 -0.84
CA ARG A 265 -17.10 9.77 -1.32
C ARG A 265 -16.23 10.84 -0.69
N LEU A 266 -15.86 11.84 -1.49
CA LEU A 266 -15.18 13.04 -0.99
C LEU A 266 -16.05 13.74 0.07
N LEU A 267 -15.45 14.18 1.15
CA LEU A 267 -16.09 14.99 2.19
C LEU A 267 -15.86 16.47 1.89
N ARG A 268 -16.90 17.17 1.41
CA ARG A 268 -16.79 18.56 0.98
C ARG A 268 -16.52 19.51 2.12
N ARG A 269 -17.21 19.30 3.25
CA ARG A 269 -17.14 20.18 4.42
C ARG A 269 -17.05 19.36 5.69
N LEU A 270 -16.14 19.73 6.58
CA LEU A 270 -15.95 19.11 7.87
C LEU A 270 -15.81 20.19 8.95
N HIS A 271 -16.33 19.90 10.13
CA HIS A 271 -15.97 20.65 11.31
C HIS A 271 -14.55 20.25 11.76
N TYR A 272 -13.79 21.18 12.40
CA TYR A 272 -12.43 20.87 12.88
C TYR A 272 -12.34 19.62 13.77
N ARG A 273 -13.36 19.37 14.58
CA ARG A 273 -13.39 18.18 15.47
C ARG A 273 -13.49 16.88 14.68
N GLU A 274 -14.34 16.86 13.65
CA GLU A 274 -14.50 15.70 12.76
C GLU A 274 -13.22 15.42 11.99
N ALA A 275 -12.66 16.44 11.38
CA ALA A 275 -11.40 16.35 10.66
C ALA A 275 -10.26 15.84 11.57
N GLN A 276 -10.26 16.25 12.85
CA GLN A 276 -9.29 15.77 13.83
C GLN A 276 -9.49 14.30 14.16
N GLU A 277 -10.76 13.84 14.33
CA GLU A 277 -11.06 12.43 14.58
C GLU A 277 -10.69 11.55 13.38
N ILE A 278 -11.04 11.95 12.14
CA ILE A 278 -10.66 11.22 10.91
C ILE A 278 -9.13 11.13 10.78
N ALA A 279 -8.43 12.26 11.00
CA ALA A 279 -6.98 12.31 10.92
C ALA A 279 -6.30 11.44 11.98
N SER A 280 -6.85 11.40 13.20
CA SER A 280 -6.34 10.57 14.31
C SER A 280 -6.62 9.09 14.11
N ALA A 281 -7.74 8.76 13.44
CA ALA A 281 -8.16 7.39 13.19
C ALA A 281 -7.44 6.70 12.02
N GLY A 282 -6.47 7.35 11.36
CA GLY A 282 -5.70 6.76 10.27
C GLY A 282 -6.02 7.33 8.87
N GLY A 283 -6.73 8.46 8.79
CA GLY A 283 -7.09 9.09 7.50
C GLY A 283 -5.91 9.59 6.64
N GLY A 284 -4.68 9.50 7.12
CA GLY A 284 -3.40 9.60 6.38
C GLY A 284 -3.12 10.89 5.57
N ILE A 285 -4.12 11.75 5.39
CA ILE A 285 -4.03 12.93 4.49
C ILE A 285 -3.49 14.15 5.23
N LEU A 286 -3.88 14.31 6.49
CA LEU A 286 -3.54 15.46 7.32
C LEU A 286 -3.11 14.97 8.71
N HIS A 287 -2.06 15.56 9.25
CA HIS A 287 -1.65 15.22 10.61
C HIS A 287 -2.53 15.96 11.66
N PRO A 288 -3.05 15.28 12.72
CA PRO A 288 -3.94 15.92 13.71
C PRO A 288 -3.39 17.20 14.36
N ARG A 289 -2.06 17.29 14.53
CA ARG A 289 -1.40 18.46 15.10
C ARG A 289 -1.57 19.73 14.28
N SER A 290 -1.76 19.63 12.97
CA SER A 290 -1.94 20.80 12.09
C SER A 290 -3.31 21.47 12.24
N ILE A 291 -4.30 20.76 12.77
CA ILE A 291 -5.66 21.30 12.94
C ILE A 291 -5.74 22.24 14.15
N SER A 292 -5.05 21.94 15.25
CA SER A 292 -5.17 22.68 16.51
C SER A 292 -4.82 24.17 16.39
N PRO A 293 -3.73 24.61 15.72
CA PRO A 293 -3.40 26.04 15.59
C PRO A 293 -4.49 26.84 14.86
N VAL A 294 -4.99 26.32 13.73
CA VAL A 294 -6.01 27.00 12.92
C VAL A 294 -7.39 26.97 13.59
N ARG A 295 -7.74 25.89 14.28
CA ARG A 295 -8.99 25.76 15.02
C ARG A 295 -9.10 26.80 16.13
N LYS A 296 -8.03 27.06 16.88
CA LYS A 296 -8.02 28.05 17.98
C LYS A 296 -8.41 29.44 17.51
N LEU A 297 -8.07 29.78 16.28
CA LEU A 297 -8.33 31.10 15.69
C LEU A 297 -9.47 31.08 14.66
N GLY A 298 -10.09 29.95 14.41
CA GLY A 298 -11.18 29.79 13.43
C GLY A 298 -10.75 29.95 11.97
N ILE A 299 -9.47 29.85 11.65
CA ILE A 299 -8.92 30.00 10.30
C ILE A 299 -9.35 28.81 9.44
N PRO A 300 -10.08 28.99 8.32
CA PRO A 300 -10.50 27.88 7.47
C PRO A 300 -9.30 27.19 6.80
N LEU A 301 -9.36 25.86 6.74
CA LEU A 301 -8.34 25.01 6.13
C LEU A 301 -8.94 24.33 4.90
N PHE A 302 -8.26 24.41 3.75
CA PHE A 302 -8.64 23.80 2.49
C PHE A 302 -7.67 22.69 2.14
N LEU A 303 -8.20 21.49 1.86
CA LEU A 303 -7.43 20.40 1.28
C LEU A 303 -7.69 20.36 -0.22
N LYS A 304 -6.64 20.31 -1.03
CA LYS A 304 -6.69 20.39 -2.48
C LYS A 304 -5.69 19.43 -3.14
N CYS A 305 -5.99 19.04 -4.38
CA CYS A 305 -5.11 18.20 -5.18
C CYS A 305 -4.18 19.03 -6.07
N THR A 306 -2.85 18.85 -5.95
CA THR A 306 -1.89 19.62 -6.73
C THR A 306 -1.95 19.31 -8.23
N SER A 307 -2.11 18.02 -8.59
CA SER A 307 -2.19 17.59 -9.99
C SER A 307 -3.52 17.95 -10.67
N HIS A 308 -4.56 18.24 -9.89
CA HIS A 308 -5.90 18.58 -10.39
C HIS A 308 -6.48 19.72 -9.53
N PRO A 309 -6.00 20.95 -9.69
CA PRO A 309 -6.39 22.08 -8.85
C PRO A 309 -7.87 22.46 -8.98
N ASP A 310 -8.50 22.11 -10.11
CA ASP A 310 -9.92 22.36 -10.39
C ASP A 310 -10.87 21.39 -9.69
N TRP A 311 -10.36 20.27 -9.15
CA TRP A 311 -11.21 19.35 -8.43
C TRP A 311 -11.75 19.97 -7.15
N GLU A 312 -12.96 19.55 -6.78
CA GLU A 312 -13.49 19.83 -5.45
C GLU A 312 -12.52 19.34 -4.39
N GLY A 313 -12.43 20.05 -3.29
CA GLY A 313 -11.61 19.68 -2.15
C GLY A 313 -12.43 19.55 -0.88
N THR A 314 -11.74 19.33 0.25
CA THR A 314 -12.35 19.37 1.57
C THR A 314 -12.10 20.71 2.23
N VAL A 315 -13.15 21.34 2.74
CA VAL A 315 -13.08 22.57 3.56
C VAL A 315 -13.31 22.22 5.02
N ILE A 316 -12.38 22.61 5.89
CA ILE A 316 -12.45 22.42 7.33
C ILE A 316 -12.63 23.78 7.99
N SER A 317 -13.73 23.98 8.69
CA SER A 317 -14.06 25.26 9.31
C SER A 317 -14.84 25.09 10.62
N SER A 318 -15.18 26.20 11.27
CA SER A 318 -16.06 26.25 12.45
C SER A 318 -17.55 26.24 12.11
N ALA A 319 -17.92 26.32 10.83
CA ALA A 319 -19.31 26.21 10.42
C ALA A 319 -19.88 24.88 10.91
N ALA A 320 -20.95 24.93 11.68
CA ALA A 320 -21.61 23.74 12.21
C ALA A 320 -22.07 22.86 11.05
N GLY A 321 -21.68 21.59 11.08
CA GLY A 321 -22.39 20.56 10.33
C GLY A 321 -23.86 20.51 10.82
N GLU A 322 -24.74 19.92 10.04
CA GLU A 322 -26.11 19.69 10.48
C GLU A 322 -26.12 18.92 11.80
N ASP A 323 -26.91 19.35 12.76
CA ASP A 323 -26.99 18.78 14.11
C ASP A 323 -27.74 17.42 14.14
N THR A 324 -27.82 16.78 12.98
CA THR A 324 -28.45 15.47 12.77
C THR A 324 -27.46 14.33 13.02
N PRO A 325 -27.89 13.22 13.66
CA PRO A 325 -27.05 12.04 13.79
C PRO A 325 -26.62 11.52 12.41
N GLN A 326 -25.32 11.46 12.17
CA GLN A 326 -24.81 11.05 10.87
C GLN A 326 -23.42 10.40 11.00
N LEU A 327 -23.21 9.30 10.29
CA LEU A 327 -21.88 8.75 10.04
C LEU A 327 -21.24 9.49 8.86
N ILE A 328 -20.01 9.92 9.03
CA ILE A 328 -19.28 10.71 8.03
C ILE A 328 -18.17 9.89 7.38
N ALA A 329 -17.41 9.15 8.19
CA ALA A 329 -16.28 8.36 7.70
C ALA A 329 -16.06 7.08 8.50
N ILE A 330 -15.43 6.11 7.84
CA ILE A 330 -14.91 4.90 8.45
C ILE A 330 -13.43 4.80 8.10
N SER A 331 -12.60 4.84 9.13
CA SER A 331 -11.14 4.79 9.00
C SER A 331 -10.57 3.49 9.54
N GLN A 332 -9.49 3.02 8.96
CA GLN A 332 -8.72 1.88 9.43
C GLN A 332 -7.29 2.31 9.76
N ARG A 333 -6.76 1.81 10.89
CA ARG A 333 -5.35 1.96 11.26
C ARG A 333 -4.80 0.60 11.66
N SER A 334 -3.91 0.03 10.86
CA SER A 334 -3.25 -1.26 11.07
C SER A 334 -1.91 -1.10 11.79
N GLY A 335 -1.29 -2.22 12.17
CA GLY A 335 0.02 -2.25 12.83
C GLY A 335 -0.02 -1.89 14.31
N LEU A 336 -1.16 -2.12 14.96
CA LEU A 336 -1.33 -1.89 16.39
C LEU A 336 -0.97 -3.16 17.18
N THR A 337 -0.33 -2.94 18.33
CA THR A 337 -0.13 -3.97 19.34
C THR A 337 -0.95 -3.63 20.58
N LEU A 338 -1.71 -4.58 21.10
CA LEU A 338 -2.44 -4.44 22.35
C LEU A 338 -1.65 -5.04 23.51
N ILE A 339 -1.62 -4.31 24.61
CA ILE A 339 -1.08 -4.78 25.88
C ILE A 339 -2.23 -4.84 26.87
N ALA A 340 -2.63 -6.06 27.23
CA ALA A 340 -3.67 -6.29 28.23
C ALA A 340 -3.02 -6.61 29.57
N MET A 341 -3.40 -5.84 30.58
CA MET A 341 -2.91 -5.90 31.96
C MET A 341 -4.04 -6.36 32.88
N GLU A 342 -3.93 -7.53 33.46
CA GLU A 342 -4.89 -8.10 34.39
C GLU A 342 -4.37 -8.14 35.82
N SER A 343 -5.13 -7.61 36.78
CA SER A 343 -4.79 -7.73 38.20
C SER A 343 -6.05 -7.77 39.03
N MET A 344 -6.18 -8.80 39.86
CA MET A 344 -7.24 -8.90 40.86
C MET A 344 -7.06 -7.89 41.98
N GLU A 345 -5.85 -7.35 42.18
CA GLU A 345 -5.52 -6.38 43.20
C GLU A 345 -5.82 -4.93 42.75
N MET A 346 -6.15 -4.71 41.47
CA MET A 346 -6.41 -3.38 40.92
C MET A 346 -7.64 -2.73 41.55
N TRP A 347 -8.59 -3.51 42.05
CA TRP A 347 -9.78 -3.03 42.74
C TRP A 347 -9.40 -2.34 44.03
N HIS A 348 -9.74 -1.05 44.15
CA HIS A 348 -9.40 -0.15 45.27
C HIS A 348 -7.89 0.11 45.48
N GLN A 349 -7.00 -0.30 44.57
CA GLN A 349 -5.58 0.07 44.68
C GLN A 349 -5.39 1.48 44.12
N VAL A 350 -5.09 2.42 45.00
CA VAL A 350 -4.77 3.81 44.61
C VAL A 350 -3.40 3.82 43.92
N GLY A 351 -3.37 4.33 42.67
CA GLY A 351 -2.11 4.56 41.98
C GLY A 351 -1.75 3.51 40.90
N PHE A 352 -2.42 2.36 40.81
CA PHE A 352 -2.09 1.31 39.81
C PHE A 352 -1.91 1.84 38.40
N LEU A 353 -2.88 2.64 37.89
CA LEU A 353 -2.77 3.22 36.56
C LEU A 353 -1.58 4.19 36.43
N ALA A 354 -1.27 4.95 37.48
CA ALA A 354 -0.12 5.85 37.47
C ALA A 354 1.20 5.06 37.35
N ASP A 355 1.32 3.97 38.12
CA ASP A 355 2.52 3.12 38.10
C ASP A 355 2.68 2.42 36.76
N ALA A 356 1.58 1.85 36.20
CA ALA A 356 1.58 1.21 34.90
C ALA A 356 1.98 2.21 33.80
N PHE A 357 1.35 3.39 33.70
CA PHE A 357 1.70 4.38 32.70
C PHE A 357 3.07 5.05 32.92
N GLN A 358 3.62 5.03 34.13
CA GLN A 358 4.99 5.45 34.38
C GLN A 358 5.98 4.47 33.70
N ILE A 359 5.66 3.17 33.65
CA ILE A 359 6.49 2.19 32.94
C ILE A 359 6.44 2.43 31.42
N PHE A 360 5.25 2.67 30.83
CA PHE A 360 5.15 3.08 29.42
C PHE A 360 6.01 4.31 29.12
N ARG A 361 5.93 5.31 29.99
CA ARG A 361 6.72 6.55 29.87
C ARG A 361 8.23 6.26 29.94
N SER A 362 8.69 5.42 30.86
CA SER A 362 10.12 5.09 31.03
C SER A 362 10.71 4.37 29.82
N HIS A 363 9.89 3.56 29.13
CA HIS A 363 10.25 2.91 27.87
C HIS A 363 9.99 3.80 26.62
N GLY A 364 9.46 5.02 26.80
CA GLY A 364 9.23 5.97 25.72
C GLY A 364 8.02 5.66 24.82
N PHE A 365 7.11 4.80 25.28
CA PHE A 365 5.89 4.46 24.52
C PHE A 365 4.76 5.47 24.73
N SER A 366 4.17 5.91 23.62
CA SER A 366 2.90 6.63 23.60
C SER A 366 1.75 5.63 23.51
N VAL A 367 0.75 5.80 24.34
CA VAL A 367 -0.47 4.98 24.32
C VAL A 367 -1.56 5.69 23.53
N ASP A 368 -2.23 4.96 22.60
CA ASP A 368 -3.23 5.53 21.71
C ASP A 368 -4.65 5.34 22.23
N LEU A 369 -5.07 4.09 22.45
CA LEU A 369 -6.40 3.73 22.93
C LEU A 369 -6.28 3.05 24.29
N ILE A 370 -7.26 3.30 25.16
CA ILE A 370 -7.32 2.71 26.49
C ILE A 370 -8.73 2.23 26.76
N SER A 371 -8.85 0.99 27.24
CA SER A 371 -10.08 0.46 27.82
C SER A 371 -9.78 -0.08 29.20
N THR A 372 -10.61 0.25 30.17
CA THR A 372 -10.42 -0.16 31.56
C THR A 372 -11.68 -0.79 32.14
N SER A 373 -11.49 -1.84 32.93
CA SER A 373 -12.50 -2.41 33.82
C SER A 373 -11.95 -2.48 35.25
N GLU A 374 -12.68 -3.09 36.16
CA GLU A 374 -12.24 -3.23 37.55
C GLU A 374 -11.02 -4.12 37.75
N SER A 375 -10.74 -5.02 36.80
CA SER A 375 -9.64 -6.00 36.89
C SER A 375 -8.75 -6.06 35.65
N ASN A 376 -9.05 -5.26 34.63
CA ASN A 376 -8.33 -5.30 33.36
C ASN A 376 -8.13 -3.89 32.80
N VAL A 377 -6.92 -3.62 32.29
CA VAL A 377 -6.60 -2.44 31.50
C VAL A 377 -5.98 -2.91 30.20
N THR A 378 -6.61 -2.61 29.08
CA THR A 378 -6.05 -2.88 27.75
C THR A 378 -5.69 -1.57 27.07
N VAL A 379 -4.47 -1.47 26.60
CA VAL A 379 -3.97 -0.29 25.85
C VAL A 379 -3.50 -0.72 24.48
N SER A 380 -3.64 0.19 23.50
CA SER A 380 -3.01 0.02 22.19
C SER A 380 -1.78 0.91 22.06
N ILE A 381 -0.77 0.37 21.41
CA ILE A 381 0.44 1.10 20.99
C ILE A 381 0.65 0.91 19.49
N ASP A 382 1.04 1.96 18.80
CA ASP A 382 1.51 1.92 17.42
C ASP A 382 3.04 1.78 17.46
N VAL A 383 3.55 0.58 17.20
CA VAL A 383 4.99 0.26 17.29
C VAL A 383 5.78 1.09 16.27
N GLY A 384 5.25 1.24 15.05
CA GLY A 384 5.87 2.04 14.00
C GLY A 384 5.92 3.54 14.32
N ALA A 385 4.88 4.09 14.95
CA ALA A 385 4.85 5.48 15.37
C ALA A 385 5.79 5.77 16.55
N ASN A 386 6.01 4.76 17.42
CA ASN A 386 6.92 4.88 18.57
C ASN A 386 8.41 4.66 18.19
N VAL A 387 8.70 4.33 16.93
CA VAL A 387 10.07 3.98 16.47
C VAL A 387 10.70 2.90 17.38
N ALA A 388 9.89 1.93 17.77
CA ALA A 388 10.25 0.83 18.64
C ALA A 388 10.34 -0.47 17.82
N ASP A 389 11.13 -1.41 18.29
CA ASP A 389 11.20 -2.76 17.77
C ASP A 389 10.50 -3.75 18.71
N GLN A 390 10.40 -5.00 18.29
CA GLN A 390 9.81 -6.07 19.08
C GLN A 390 10.52 -6.30 20.42
N SER A 391 11.83 -6.02 20.49
CA SER A 391 12.60 -6.16 21.72
C SER A 391 12.18 -5.14 22.78
N ALA A 392 11.84 -3.92 22.35
CA ALA A 392 11.34 -2.86 23.23
C ALA A 392 9.96 -3.19 23.80
N VAL A 393 9.06 -3.78 22.98
CA VAL A 393 7.74 -4.26 23.45
C VAL A 393 7.91 -5.40 24.46
N THR A 394 8.82 -6.33 24.20
CA THR A 394 9.12 -7.43 25.14
C THR A 394 9.66 -6.91 26.47
N ALA A 395 10.58 -5.93 26.44
CA ALA A 395 11.11 -5.30 27.65
C ALA A 395 10.02 -4.57 28.45
N LEU A 396 9.15 -3.82 27.77
CA LEU A 396 7.99 -3.16 28.37
C LEU A 396 7.05 -4.18 29.05
N ALA A 397 6.71 -5.28 28.35
CA ALA A 397 5.84 -6.33 28.89
C ALA A 397 6.48 -7.02 30.12
N THR A 398 7.80 -7.19 30.10
CA THR A 398 8.56 -7.76 31.23
C THR A 398 8.45 -6.88 32.46
N ASP A 399 8.68 -5.56 32.32
CA ASP A 399 8.61 -4.63 33.45
C ASP A 399 7.17 -4.50 33.98
N LEU A 400 6.16 -4.47 33.10
CA LEU A 400 4.74 -4.49 33.49
C LEU A 400 4.35 -5.76 34.23
N SER A 401 5.01 -6.91 33.92
CA SER A 401 4.72 -8.20 34.58
C SER A 401 5.06 -8.22 36.07
N HIS A 402 5.86 -7.26 36.55
CA HIS A 402 6.14 -7.07 37.98
C HIS A 402 4.93 -6.45 38.73
N LEU A 403 4.01 -5.79 38.01
CA LEU A 403 2.80 -5.18 38.59
C LEU A 403 1.54 -6.02 38.42
N CYS A 404 1.43 -6.77 37.30
CA CYS A 404 0.22 -7.46 36.92
C CYS A 404 0.50 -8.58 35.92
N ARG A 405 -0.52 -9.39 35.61
CA ARG A 405 -0.43 -10.34 34.49
C ARG A 405 -0.54 -9.59 33.16
N VAL A 406 0.43 -9.77 32.28
CA VAL A 406 0.50 -9.10 30.99
C VAL A 406 0.29 -10.09 29.85
N SER A 407 -0.56 -9.74 28.87
CA SER A 407 -0.61 -10.42 27.58
C SER A 407 -0.46 -9.40 26.45
N VAL A 408 0.33 -9.77 25.44
CA VAL A 408 0.58 -8.97 24.26
C VAL A 408 -0.17 -9.59 23.08
N ILE A 409 -0.94 -8.79 22.34
CA ILE A 409 -1.68 -9.22 21.15
C ILE A 409 -1.17 -8.35 20.01
N GLU A 410 -0.49 -8.97 19.07
CA GLU A 410 0.13 -8.31 17.91
C GLU A 410 -0.82 -8.31 16.72
N ASP A 411 -0.44 -7.65 15.63
CA ASP A 411 -1.17 -7.60 14.36
C ASP A 411 -2.64 -7.21 14.48
N CYS A 412 -2.91 -6.19 15.30
CA CYS A 412 -4.23 -5.62 15.44
C CYS A 412 -4.45 -4.41 14.54
N ALA A 413 -5.72 -4.14 14.21
CA ALA A 413 -6.14 -2.94 13.52
C ALA A 413 -7.32 -2.28 14.24
N ALA A 414 -7.28 -0.96 14.35
CA ALA A 414 -8.42 -0.16 14.80
C ALA A 414 -9.30 0.21 13.61
N VAL A 415 -10.57 -0.06 13.72
CA VAL A 415 -11.63 0.39 12.81
C VAL A 415 -12.47 1.43 13.55
N THR A 416 -12.45 2.67 13.07
CA THR A 416 -13.10 3.81 13.72
C THR A 416 -14.21 4.36 12.85
N LEU A 417 -15.41 4.39 13.41
CA LEU A 417 -16.54 5.12 12.86
C LEU A 417 -16.46 6.57 13.34
N VAL A 418 -16.48 7.53 12.41
CA VAL A 418 -16.44 8.96 12.72
C VAL A 418 -17.72 9.63 12.22
N GLY A 419 -18.34 10.45 13.07
CA GLY A 419 -19.57 11.15 12.70
C GLY A 419 -20.12 12.05 13.81
N HIS A 420 -21.36 12.45 13.67
CA HIS A 420 -22.11 13.23 14.65
C HIS A 420 -23.09 12.38 15.42
N ARG A 421 -23.16 12.57 16.75
CA ARG A 421 -24.12 11.87 17.64
C ARG A 421 -24.16 10.37 17.37
N ILE A 422 -22.99 9.76 17.28
CA ILE A 422 -22.83 8.34 16.90
C ILE A 422 -23.66 7.43 17.82
N ARG A 423 -23.83 7.78 19.11
CA ARG A 423 -24.67 7.01 20.02
C ARG A 423 -26.12 6.89 19.55
N ALA A 424 -26.63 7.92 18.87
CA ALA A 424 -28.00 7.89 18.38
C ALA A 424 -28.22 6.90 17.23
N ILE A 425 -27.15 6.56 16.49
CA ILE A 425 -27.19 5.58 15.39
C ILE A 425 -26.66 4.19 15.78
N LEU A 426 -26.25 3.98 17.04
CA LEU A 426 -25.79 2.66 17.50
C LEU A 426 -26.86 1.57 17.36
N HIS A 427 -28.14 1.91 17.42
CA HIS A 427 -29.22 0.95 17.20
C HIS A 427 -29.27 0.41 15.77
N GLU A 428 -28.76 1.16 14.79
CA GLU A 428 -28.62 0.70 13.41
C GLU A 428 -27.41 -0.24 13.24
N LEU A 429 -26.50 -0.24 14.22
CA LEU A 429 -25.37 -1.16 14.28
C LEU A 429 -25.80 -2.60 14.64
N SER A 430 -27.10 -2.89 14.92
CA SER A 430 -27.52 -4.27 15.16
C SER A 430 -27.19 -5.19 13.97
N SER A 431 -27.39 -4.73 12.74
CA SER A 431 -26.97 -5.43 11.51
C SER A 431 -25.45 -5.47 11.32
N VAL A 432 -24.72 -4.58 12.01
CA VAL A 432 -23.27 -4.52 12.05
C VAL A 432 -22.70 -5.45 13.10
N MET A 433 -23.40 -5.61 14.24
CA MET A 433 -22.99 -6.55 15.29
C MET A 433 -23.00 -8.00 14.79
N GLU A 434 -23.88 -8.35 13.83
CA GLU A 434 -23.79 -9.63 13.10
C GLU A 434 -22.47 -9.79 12.31
N ALA A 435 -21.86 -8.68 11.87
CA ALA A 435 -20.55 -8.72 11.22
C ALA A 435 -19.42 -9.06 12.20
N PHE A 436 -19.61 -8.82 13.49
CA PHE A 436 -18.65 -9.14 14.53
C PHE A 436 -18.80 -10.56 15.11
N GLU A 437 -19.89 -11.28 14.84
CA GLU A 437 -20.02 -12.67 15.26
C GLU A 437 -18.92 -13.58 14.67
N GLU A 438 -18.40 -13.21 13.51
CA GLU A 438 -17.33 -13.92 12.83
C GLU A 438 -15.92 -13.46 13.23
N HIS A 439 -15.79 -12.36 14.03
CA HIS A 439 -14.51 -11.72 14.30
C HIS A 439 -14.33 -11.43 15.79
N LYS A 440 -13.14 -11.72 16.31
CA LYS A 440 -12.80 -11.38 17.68
C LYS A 440 -12.56 -9.88 17.81
N VAL A 441 -13.38 -9.22 18.63
CA VAL A 441 -13.18 -7.83 19.02
C VAL A 441 -12.36 -7.79 20.30
N HIS A 442 -11.16 -7.25 20.23
CA HIS A 442 -10.22 -7.19 21.36
C HIS A 442 -10.47 -6.00 22.27
N LEU A 443 -10.88 -4.87 21.69
CA LEU A 443 -11.12 -3.64 22.42
C LEU A 443 -12.21 -2.82 21.74
N VAL A 444 -13.08 -2.21 22.55
CA VAL A 444 -14.07 -1.24 22.08
C VAL A 444 -13.91 0.03 22.90
N THR A 445 -13.89 1.17 22.22
CA THR A 445 -13.80 2.46 22.90
C THR A 445 -14.69 3.50 22.22
N GLN A 446 -15.23 4.41 23.01
CA GLN A 446 -16.02 5.54 22.58
C GLN A 446 -15.60 6.79 23.33
N ALA A 447 -15.34 7.86 22.60
CA ALA A 447 -15.04 9.15 23.21
C ALA A 447 -16.33 9.83 23.74
N ALA A 448 -16.20 10.56 24.84
CA ALA A 448 -17.31 11.30 25.46
C ALA A 448 -17.88 12.43 24.55
N ASN A 449 -17.13 12.85 23.55
CA ASN A 449 -17.52 13.88 22.58
C ASN A 449 -18.57 13.40 21.56
N ASP A 450 -18.89 12.10 21.55
CA ASP A 450 -19.90 11.46 20.70
C ASP A 450 -19.60 11.57 19.16
N LEU A 451 -18.31 11.70 18.82
CA LEU A 451 -17.85 11.84 17.45
C LEU A 451 -17.22 10.58 16.88
N ASN A 452 -16.82 9.64 17.71
CA ASN A 452 -16.19 8.39 17.27
C ASN A 452 -16.67 7.17 18.03
N PHE A 453 -16.51 6.03 17.37
CA PHE A 453 -16.67 4.71 17.97
C PHE A 453 -15.65 3.77 17.34
N THR A 454 -14.77 3.19 18.15
CA THR A 454 -13.62 2.43 17.65
C THR A 454 -13.67 0.99 18.14
N PHE A 455 -13.44 0.07 17.21
CA PHE A 455 -13.22 -1.35 17.46
C PHE A 455 -11.77 -1.71 17.13
N VAL A 456 -11.16 -2.56 17.95
CA VAL A 456 -9.85 -3.16 17.61
C VAL A 456 -10.07 -4.65 17.36
N VAL A 457 -9.67 -5.09 16.17
CA VAL A 457 -9.80 -6.45 15.66
C VAL A 457 -8.46 -6.94 15.13
N ASP A 458 -8.36 -8.22 14.77
CA ASP A 458 -7.20 -8.74 14.08
C ASP A 458 -7.05 -8.04 12.70
N SER A 459 -5.83 -7.69 12.31
CA SER A 459 -5.56 -6.91 11.09
C SER A 459 -6.10 -7.56 9.82
N GLU A 460 -6.07 -8.89 9.74
CA GLU A 460 -6.57 -9.65 8.59
C GLU A 460 -8.07 -9.45 8.31
N HIS A 461 -8.84 -9.09 9.34
CA HIS A 461 -10.29 -8.91 9.24
C HIS A 461 -10.71 -7.45 9.06
N ALA A 462 -9.83 -6.52 9.39
CA ALA A 462 -10.16 -5.10 9.44
C ALA A 462 -10.64 -4.55 8.10
N HIS A 463 -9.96 -4.90 7.00
CA HIS A 463 -10.33 -4.42 5.67
C HIS A 463 -11.74 -4.87 5.26
N ARG A 464 -12.06 -6.16 5.44
CA ARG A 464 -13.39 -6.71 5.14
C ARG A 464 -14.47 -6.08 6.02
N LEU A 465 -14.15 -5.84 7.29
CA LEU A 465 -15.05 -5.16 8.23
C LEU A 465 -15.35 -3.74 7.77
N VAL A 466 -14.32 -2.96 7.38
CA VAL A 466 -14.49 -1.58 6.86
C VAL A 466 -15.36 -1.56 5.61
N GLN A 467 -15.14 -2.46 4.65
CA GLN A 467 -15.98 -2.57 3.45
C GLN A 467 -17.45 -2.83 3.79
N ARG A 468 -17.70 -3.78 4.71
CA ARG A 468 -19.07 -4.14 5.12
C ARG A 468 -19.75 -2.99 5.87
N LEU A 469 -19.01 -2.33 6.78
CA LEU A 469 -19.52 -1.17 7.52
C LEU A 469 -19.82 0.00 6.59
N HIS A 470 -18.95 0.29 5.64
CA HIS A 470 -19.14 1.37 4.67
C HIS A 470 -20.39 1.12 3.80
N ALA A 471 -20.54 -0.09 3.27
CA ALA A 471 -21.70 -0.46 2.46
C ALA A 471 -23.03 -0.37 3.24
N LEU A 472 -23.03 -0.78 4.51
CA LEU A 472 -24.23 -0.79 5.36
C LEU A 472 -24.62 0.60 5.89
N LEU A 473 -23.64 1.45 6.20
CA LEU A 473 -23.87 2.67 6.96
C LEU A 473 -23.76 3.94 6.11
N VAL A 474 -22.72 4.06 5.27
CA VAL A 474 -22.51 5.30 4.51
C VAL A 474 -23.53 5.45 3.38
N ASN A 475 -23.95 4.35 2.76
CA ASN A 475 -24.94 4.39 1.67
C ASN A 475 -26.36 4.79 2.17
N LYS A 476 -26.67 4.64 3.46
CA LYS A 476 -27.95 5.07 4.03
C LYS A 476 -28.04 6.58 4.27
N PHE A 477 -26.91 7.26 4.48
CA PHE A 477 -26.84 8.68 4.89
C PHE A 477 -26.44 9.61 3.74
N GLN A 478 -26.82 9.32 2.51
CA GLN A 478 -26.40 10.07 1.33
C GLN A 478 -27.08 11.46 1.16
N GLU A 479 -28.06 11.80 1.96
CA GLU A 479 -28.77 13.09 1.92
C GLU A 479 -28.06 14.12 2.82
N GLY A 480 -27.40 15.09 2.22
CA GLY A 480 -26.74 16.20 2.90
C GLY A 480 -25.55 16.73 2.12
N GLY A 481 -25.30 18.04 2.15
CA GLY A 481 -24.23 18.73 1.42
C GLY A 481 -22.78 18.35 1.81
N VAL A 482 -22.60 17.36 2.69
CA VAL A 482 -21.30 16.90 3.20
C VAL A 482 -20.60 15.99 2.18
N PHE A 483 -21.35 15.08 1.53
CA PHE A 483 -20.80 14.10 0.61
C PHE A 483 -20.69 14.65 -0.83
N GLY A 484 -19.47 14.63 -1.33
CA GLY A 484 -19.12 14.97 -2.71
C GLY A 484 -19.09 13.74 -3.63
N PRO A 485 -18.42 13.87 -4.79
CA PRO A 485 -18.27 12.77 -5.73
C PRO A 485 -17.39 11.63 -5.19
N THR A 486 -17.49 10.46 -5.80
CA THR A 486 -16.53 9.36 -5.61
C THR A 486 -15.20 9.69 -6.31
N TRP A 487 -14.16 8.91 -6.00
CA TRP A 487 -12.86 9.07 -6.68
C TRP A 487 -12.98 8.89 -8.20
N ALA A 488 -13.78 7.93 -8.65
CA ALA A 488 -14.03 7.69 -10.07
C ALA A 488 -14.77 8.86 -10.73
N GLN A 489 -15.75 9.43 -10.04
CA GLN A 489 -16.48 10.60 -10.55
C GLN A 489 -15.63 11.86 -10.63
N LEU A 490 -14.70 12.07 -9.68
CA LEU A 490 -13.74 13.18 -9.71
C LEU A 490 -12.80 13.11 -10.91
N ARG A 491 -12.35 11.92 -11.26
CA ARG A 491 -11.52 11.72 -12.45
C ARG A 491 -12.28 12.00 -13.75
N GLY A 492 -13.62 12.07 -13.67
CA GLY A 492 -14.51 12.17 -14.85
C GLY A 492 -14.45 10.87 -15.67
N PRO A 493 -15.23 10.76 -16.72
CA PRO A 493 -14.88 9.86 -17.79
C PRO A 493 -13.50 10.33 -18.24
N THR A 494 -12.48 9.52 -17.99
CA THR A 494 -11.09 9.83 -18.32
C THR A 494 -11.10 10.53 -19.68
N PRO A 495 -10.58 11.79 -19.84
CA PRO A 495 -10.36 12.29 -21.17
C PRO A 495 -9.50 11.22 -21.79
N VAL A 496 -10.00 10.60 -22.82
CA VAL A 496 -9.27 9.62 -23.59
C VAL A 496 -8.01 10.35 -24.02
N SER A 497 -6.96 10.30 -23.21
CA SER A 497 -5.60 10.41 -23.71
C SER A 497 -5.64 9.50 -24.91
N THR A 498 -5.40 9.99 -26.11
CA THR A 498 -5.37 9.23 -27.37
C THR A 498 -5.23 7.77 -27.04
N PRO A 499 -6.26 6.92 -27.21
CA PRO A 499 -6.25 5.60 -26.65
C PRO A 499 -4.95 4.96 -27.11
N VAL A 500 -4.06 4.68 -26.16
CA VAL A 500 -3.29 3.48 -26.31
C VAL A 500 -4.40 2.45 -26.34
N SER A 501 -4.75 2.01 -27.53
CA SER A 501 -5.79 1.02 -27.71
C SER A 501 -5.27 -0.21 -26.95
N LEU A 502 -5.73 -0.34 -25.70
CA LEU A 502 -5.54 -1.59 -25.00
C LEU A 502 -6.09 -2.64 -25.97
N PRO A 503 -5.30 -3.64 -26.33
CA PRO A 503 -5.76 -4.64 -27.25
C PRO A 503 -7.11 -5.16 -26.74
N THR A 504 -8.12 -5.11 -27.60
CA THR A 504 -9.46 -5.63 -27.29
C THR A 504 -9.29 -7.04 -26.73
N PRO A 505 -9.80 -7.34 -25.53
CA PRO A 505 -9.65 -8.67 -24.96
C PRO A 505 -10.18 -9.72 -25.95
N TRP A 506 -9.50 -10.84 -26.03
CA TRP A 506 -9.86 -11.89 -27.01
C TRP A 506 -11.35 -12.32 -26.91
N TRP A 507 -11.91 -12.33 -25.72
CA TRP A 507 -13.29 -12.73 -25.46
C TRP A 507 -14.32 -11.73 -25.99
N GLU A 508 -13.97 -10.47 -26.22
CA GLU A 508 -14.85 -9.52 -26.94
C GLU A 508 -14.93 -9.89 -28.42
N SER A 509 -13.82 -10.22 -29.05
CA SER A 509 -13.79 -10.63 -30.46
C SER A 509 -14.42 -12.00 -30.70
N LYS A 510 -14.37 -12.91 -29.72
CA LYS A 510 -14.98 -14.25 -29.77
C LYS A 510 -16.33 -14.33 -29.04
N ARG A 511 -17.02 -13.19 -28.85
CA ARG A 511 -18.29 -13.12 -28.10
C ARG A 511 -19.32 -14.13 -28.58
N ASP A 512 -19.56 -14.22 -29.89
CA ASP A 512 -20.60 -15.10 -30.44
C ASP A 512 -20.27 -16.58 -30.26
N GLU A 513 -18.99 -16.95 -30.32
CA GLU A 513 -18.51 -18.30 -30.01
C GLU A 513 -18.73 -18.64 -28.52
N LEU A 514 -18.41 -17.71 -27.62
CA LEU A 514 -18.64 -17.88 -26.19
C LEU A 514 -20.13 -18.01 -25.84
N LEU A 515 -21.00 -17.24 -26.49
CA LEU A 515 -22.45 -17.37 -26.34
C LEU A 515 -22.97 -18.73 -26.87
N ALA A 516 -22.40 -19.24 -27.95
CA ALA A 516 -22.73 -20.60 -28.46
C ALA A 516 -22.32 -21.70 -27.46
N ILE A 517 -21.11 -21.59 -26.85
CA ILE A 517 -20.68 -22.50 -25.79
C ILE A 517 -21.64 -22.42 -24.58
N ALA A 518 -22.03 -21.21 -24.16
CA ALA A 518 -22.97 -20.98 -23.06
C ALA A 518 -24.39 -21.53 -23.35
N ALA A 519 -24.76 -21.69 -24.61
CA ALA A 519 -26.04 -22.31 -24.97
C ALA A 519 -26.08 -23.81 -24.71
N GLU A 520 -24.94 -24.49 -24.78
CA GLU A 520 -24.82 -25.93 -24.61
C GLU A 520 -24.44 -26.32 -23.16
N ARG A 521 -23.87 -25.39 -22.38
CA ARG A 521 -23.32 -25.65 -21.03
C ARG A 521 -23.90 -24.71 -20.01
N THR A 522 -24.08 -25.19 -18.77
CA THR A 522 -24.58 -24.35 -17.67
C THR A 522 -23.53 -23.36 -17.20
N ALA A 523 -22.27 -23.76 -17.18
CA ALA A 523 -21.09 -22.95 -16.92
C ALA A 523 -19.86 -23.60 -17.56
N ALA A 524 -18.88 -22.83 -18.02
CA ALA A 524 -17.66 -23.35 -18.60
C ALA A 524 -16.47 -22.40 -18.36
N TYR A 525 -15.30 -22.96 -18.05
CA TYR A 525 -14.03 -22.32 -18.27
C TYR A 525 -13.67 -22.42 -19.75
N VAL A 526 -13.40 -21.29 -20.38
CA VAL A 526 -12.99 -21.24 -21.79
C VAL A 526 -11.59 -20.65 -21.88
N TYR A 527 -10.68 -21.38 -22.50
CA TYR A 527 -9.28 -20.97 -22.65
C TYR A 527 -8.99 -20.64 -24.12
N ASP A 528 -8.39 -19.48 -24.36
CA ASP A 528 -7.98 -19.04 -25.70
C ASP A 528 -6.53 -19.45 -26.00
N ARG A 529 -6.36 -20.31 -27.00
CA ARG A 529 -5.07 -20.85 -27.44
C ARG A 529 -4.09 -19.76 -27.87
N ASP A 530 -4.57 -18.77 -28.61
CA ASP A 530 -3.68 -17.75 -29.17
C ASP A 530 -3.16 -16.81 -28.10
N THR A 531 -3.95 -16.49 -27.07
CA THR A 531 -3.52 -15.70 -25.91
C THR A 531 -2.44 -16.46 -25.11
N ILE A 532 -2.59 -17.77 -24.92
CA ILE A 532 -1.54 -18.60 -24.27
C ILE A 532 -0.25 -18.55 -25.08
N ARG A 533 -0.32 -18.73 -26.40
CA ARG A 533 0.85 -18.68 -27.29
C ARG A 533 1.51 -17.30 -27.28
N ALA A 534 0.74 -16.22 -27.27
CA ALA A 534 1.27 -14.87 -27.20
C ALA A 534 2.05 -14.62 -25.88
N ALA A 535 1.50 -15.07 -24.74
CA ALA A 535 2.17 -14.96 -23.45
C ALA A 535 3.47 -15.79 -23.40
N LEU A 536 3.46 -17.01 -23.93
CA LEU A 536 4.66 -17.83 -24.03
C LEU A 536 5.70 -17.18 -24.94
N THR A 537 5.29 -16.62 -26.08
CA THR A 537 6.20 -15.93 -27.01
C THR A 537 6.85 -14.71 -26.35
N ALA A 538 6.08 -13.93 -25.57
CA ALA A 538 6.61 -12.80 -24.83
C ALA A 538 7.74 -13.22 -23.85
N LEU A 539 7.55 -14.32 -23.14
CA LEU A 539 8.52 -14.87 -22.20
C LEU A 539 9.75 -15.47 -22.91
N THR A 540 9.55 -16.26 -23.96
CA THR A 540 10.65 -16.90 -24.71
C THR A 540 11.45 -15.92 -25.54
N SER A 541 10.97 -14.69 -25.72
CA SER A 541 11.72 -13.60 -26.38
C SER A 541 12.72 -12.88 -25.45
N LEU A 542 12.68 -13.13 -24.13
CA LEU A 542 13.63 -12.58 -23.17
C LEU A 542 15.02 -13.14 -23.43
N LYS A 543 15.98 -12.27 -23.67
CA LYS A 543 17.35 -12.66 -24.06
C LYS A 543 18.22 -13.05 -22.87
N SER A 544 17.88 -12.58 -21.71
CA SER A 544 18.63 -12.79 -20.48
C SER A 544 18.21 -14.03 -19.71
N VAL A 545 17.09 -14.63 -20.08
CA VAL A 545 16.54 -15.85 -19.47
C VAL A 545 16.92 -17.06 -20.34
N ASP A 546 17.55 -18.07 -19.74
CA ASP A 546 18.03 -19.26 -20.45
C ASP A 546 16.99 -20.36 -20.53
N ALA A 547 16.12 -20.48 -19.48
CA ALA A 547 15.02 -21.43 -19.50
C ALA A 547 13.80 -20.92 -18.75
N ILE A 548 12.63 -21.37 -19.20
CA ILE A 548 11.34 -21.08 -18.58
C ILE A 548 10.71 -22.40 -18.17
N TYR A 549 10.22 -22.47 -16.95
CA TYR A 549 9.48 -23.58 -16.38
C TYR A 549 8.05 -23.15 -16.10
N TYR A 550 7.09 -23.70 -16.80
CA TYR A 550 5.68 -23.40 -16.56
C TYR A 550 5.24 -23.96 -15.22
N ALA A 551 4.84 -23.09 -14.29
CA ALA A 551 4.28 -23.50 -13.01
C ALA A 551 2.86 -24.05 -13.21
N MET A 552 2.76 -25.35 -13.44
CA MET A 552 1.54 -26.00 -13.91
C MET A 552 0.41 -26.03 -12.87
N LYS A 553 0.72 -25.76 -11.62
CA LYS A 553 -0.28 -25.49 -10.55
C LYS A 553 -1.24 -24.35 -10.92
N ALA A 554 -0.88 -23.47 -11.85
CA ALA A 554 -1.76 -22.43 -12.34
C ALA A 554 -2.90 -22.97 -13.20
N ASN A 555 -2.61 -23.94 -14.09
CA ASN A 555 -3.60 -24.63 -14.92
C ASN A 555 -2.99 -25.93 -15.45
N SER A 556 -3.60 -27.06 -15.11
CA SER A 556 -3.12 -28.41 -15.46
C SER A 556 -3.90 -29.07 -16.59
N HIS A 557 -4.65 -28.30 -17.38
CA HIS A 557 -5.41 -28.85 -18.52
C HIS A 557 -4.47 -29.45 -19.56
N PRO A 558 -4.73 -30.69 -20.06
CA PRO A 558 -3.80 -31.40 -20.98
C PRO A 558 -3.46 -30.61 -22.25
N ASP A 559 -4.43 -29.89 -22.82
CA ASP A 559 -4.19 -29.12 -24.03
C ASP A 559 -3.36 -27.88 -23.78
N VAL A 560 -3.48 -27.26 -22.59
CA VAL A 560 -2.59 -26.14 -22.14
C VAL A 560 -1.16 -26.67 -22.05
N LEU A 561 -0.95 -27.87 -21.45
CA LEU A 561 0.37 -28.47 -21.34
C LEU A 561 0.99 -28.75 -22.73
N ARG A 562 0.18 -29.21 -23.71
CA ARG A 562 0.65 -29.41 -25.09
C ARG A 562 1.08 -28.09 -25.75
N ILE A 563 0.32 -26.99 -25.55
CA ILE A 563 0.69 -25.68 -26.09
C ILE A 563 1.99 -25.18 -25.46
N VAL A 564 2.19 -25.42 -24.16
CA VAL A 564 3.43 -25.05 -23.45
C VAL A 564 4.62 -25.83 -24.02
N ASP A 565 4.45 -27.14 -24.24
CA ASP A 565 5.47 -28.01 -24.82
C ASP A 565 5.83 -27.62 -26.28
N GLU A 566 4.81 -27.29 -27.11
CA GLU A 566 4.98 -26.82 -28.49
C GLU A 566 5.88 -25.56 -28.57
N GLN A 567 5.91 -24.74 -27.52
CA GLN A 567 6.74 -23.56 -27.43
C GLN A 567 8.12 -23.80 -26.77
N GLY A 568 8.45 -25.06 -26.49
CA GLY A 568 9.74 -25.47 -25.91
C GLY A 568 9.91 -25.11 -24.45
N VAL A 569 8.83 -24.73 -23.74
CA VAL A 569 8.85 -24.34 -22.31
C VAL A 569 8.79 -25.61 -21.45
N ASN A 570 9.55 -25.60 -20.35
CA ASN A 570 9.67 -26.69 -19.39
C ASN A 570 8.52 -26.68 -18.36
N PHE A 571 8.52 -27.60 -17.39
CA PHE A 571 7.43 -27.74 -16.41
C PHE A 571 7.96 -27.73 -14.98
N GLU A 572 7.43 -26.85 -14.14
CA GLU A 572 7.58 -26.87 -12.68
C GLU A 572 6.36 -27.57 -12.08
N CYS A 573 6.62 -28.57 -11.23
CA CYS A 573 5.64 -29.43 -10.60
C CYS A 573 5.85 -29.50 -9.09
N VAL A 574 4.78 -29.35 -8.31
CA VAL A 574 4.84 -29.35 -6.83
C VAL A 574 4.39 -30.66 -6.20
N SER A 575 3.89 -31.62 -7.00
CA SER A 575 3.41 -32.92 -6.53
C SER A 575 3.68 -34.02 -7.53
N PRO A 576 3.74 -35.31 -7.09
CA PRO A 576 3.78 -36.44 -8.00
C PRO A 576 2.61 -36.51 -8.99
N GLY A 577 1.42 -36.04 -8.56
CA GLY A 577 0.24 -35.97 -9.41
C GLY A 577 0.41 -35.04 -10.59
N GLU A 578 1.07 -33.90 -10.38
CA GLU A 578 1.40 -32.94 -11.43
C GLU A 578 2.42 -33.54 -12.42
N ILE A 579 3.49 -34.17 -11.92
CA ILE A 579 4.46 -34.87 -12.78
C ILE A 579 3.75 -35.95 -13.62
N GLN A 580 2.88 -36.77 -13.01
CA GLN A 580 2.10 -37.79 -13.73
C GLN A 580 1.22 -37.18 -14.82
N ARG A 581 0.59 -36.02 -14.53
CA ARG A 581 -0.22 -35.29 -15.52
C ARG A 581 0.60 -34.85 -16.72
N VAL A 582 1.81 -34.31 -16.48
CA VAL A 582 2.74 -33.93 -17.56
C VAL A 582 3.10 -35.20 -18.38
N LEU A 583 3.51 -36.27 -17.72
CA LEU A 583 3.91 -37.54 -18.41
C LEU A 583 2.78 -38.19 -19.20
N GLN A 584 1.53 -38.08 -18.73
CA GLN A 584 0.34 -38.56 -19.43
C GLN A 584 0.00 -37.69 -20.64
N SER A 585 0.16 -36.40 -20.53
CA SER A 585 -0.16 -35.44 -21.60
C SER A 585 0.92 -35.40 -22.68
N LEU A 586 2.18 -35.67 -22.29
CA LEU A 586 3.40 -35.59 -23.09
C LEU A 586 4.28 -36.81 -22.82
N PRO A 587 3.95 -37.98 -23.38
CA PRO A 587 4.65 -39.25 -23.08
C PRO A 587 6.14 -39.26 -23.44
N ASP A 588 6.52 -38.49 -24.45
CA ASP A 588 7.89 -38.42 -25.00
C ASP A 588 8.74 -37.32 -24.40
N ILE A 589 8.23 -36.59 -23.39
CA ILE A 589 8.99 -35.47 -22.77
C ILE A 589 10.27 -35.95 -22.09
N GLN A 590 11.36 -35.23 -22.31
CA GLN A 590 12.64 -35.47 -21.64
C GLN A 590 12.49 -35.13 -20.16
N ARG A 591 12.99 -35.96 -19.27
CA ARG A 591 12.80 -35.87 -17.83
C ARG A 591 13.47 -34.61 -17.22
N GLU A 592 14.55 -34.16 -17.83
CA GLU A 592 15.29 -32.94 -17.49
C GLU A 592 14.47 -31.67 -17.73
N ARG A 593 13.39 -31.75 -18.49
CA ARG A 593 12.43 -30.65 -18.69
C ARG A 593 11.38 -30.55 -17.58
N ILE A 594 11.49 -31.37 -16.53
CA ILE A 594 10.57 -31.39 -15.38
C ILE A 594 11.36 -31.09 -14.11
N LEU A 595 11.01 -30.03 -13.43
CA LEU A 595 11.54 -29.62 -12.12
C LEU A 595 10.49 -29.89 -11.04
N PHE A 596 10.84 -30.73 -10.06
CA PHE A 596 9.99 -31.00 -8.90
C PHE A 596 10.37 -30.10 -7.73
N THR A 597 9.46 -29.21 -7.35
CA THR A 597 9.65 -28.21 -6.29
C THR A 597 8.66 -28.42 -5.13
N PRO A 598 8.73 -29.58 -4.43
CA PRO A 598 7.76 -29.94 -3.41
C PRO A 598 7.93 -29.11 -2.15
N ASN A 599 6.84 -28.95 -1.38
CA ASN A 599 6.86 -28.36 -0.06
C ASN A 599 6.24 -29.35 0.96
N PHE A 600 6.98 -29.67 2.03
CA PHE A 600 6.62 -30.65 3.05
C PHE A 600 6.19 -32.01 2.46
N ALA A 601 6.81 -32.43 1.36
CA ALA A 601 6.52 -33.73 0.72
C ALA A 601 6.99 -34.89 1.58
N ALA A 602 6.26 -36.00 1.50
CA ALA A 602 6.64 -37.25 2.18
C ALA A 602 7.85 -37.92 1.51
N LYS A 603 8.62 -38.72 2.28
CA LYS A 603 9.78 -39.47 1.79
C LYS A 603 9.51 -40.21 0.46
N ARG A 604 8.37 -40.92 0.39
CA ARG A 604 7.94 -41.68 -0.79
C ARG A 604 7.76 -40.83 -2.06
N GLU A 605 7.44 -39.53 -1.91
CA GLU A 605 7.25 -38.62 -3.04
C GLU A 605 8.59 -38.23 -3.64
N TYR A 606 9.60 -37.97 -2.80
CA TYR A 606 10.98 -37.79 -3.25
C TYR A 606 11.55 -39.08 -3.90
N GLU A 607 11.34 -40.27 -3.26
CA GLU A 607 11.76 -41.56 -3.81
C GLU A 607 11.19 -41.75 -5.22
N TRP A 608 9.88 -41.48 -5.39
CA TRP A 608 9.19 -41.66 -6.64
C TRP A 608 9.69 -40.67 -7.70
N ALA A 609 9.80 -39.36 -7.37
CA ALA A 609 10.27 -38.31 -8.30
C ALA A 609 11.71 -38.58 -8.77
N LEU A 610 12.61 -38.92 -7.82
CA LEU A 610 13.99 -39.31 -8.16
C LEU A 610 14.05 -40.55 -9.05
N GLY A 611 13.12 -41.49 -8.83
CA GLY A 611 12.95 -42.67 -9.68
C GLY A 611 12.46 -42.38 -11.09
N GLN A 612 11.76 -41.23 -11.30
CA GLN A 612 11.38 -40.74 -12.63
C GLN A 612 12.52 -40.05 -13.39
N GLY A 613 13.61 -39.68 -12.71
CA GLY A 613 14.75 -38.96 -13.30
C GLY A 613 14.51 -37.50 -13.57
N VAL A 614 13.56 -36.87 -12.85
CA VAL A 614 13.30 -35.43 -12.92
C VAL A 614 14.22 -34.66 -12.00
N TRP A 615 14.41 -33.33 -12.25
CA TRP A 615 15.12 -32.47 -11.33
C TRP A 615 14.35 -32.32 -10.02
N VAL A 616 15.06 -32.20 -8.89
CA VAL A 616 14.44 -32.11 -7.54
C VAL A 616 15.01 -30.93 -6.78
N THR A 617 14.12 -30.14 -6.21
CA THR A 617 14.43 -29.02 -5.29
C THR A 617 14.13 -29.42 -3.85
N LEU A 618 15.07 -29.14 -2.94
CA LEU A 618 14.84 -29.23 -1.50
C LEU A 618 14.40 -27.89 -0.94
N ASP A 619 13.26 -27.89 -0.25
CA ASP A 619 12.63 -26.70 0.32
C ASP A 619 13.04 -26.46 1.79
N ASN A 620 13.58 -27.48 2.48
CA ASN A 620 14.02 -27.43 3.87
C ASN A 620 15.08 -28.50 4.18
N LEU A 621 15.70 -28.45 5.37
CA LEU A 621 16.80 -29.36 5.75
C LEU A 621 16.35 -30.78 6.14
N HIS A 622 15.06 -30.99 6.43
CA HIS A 622 14.55 -32.27 6.95
C HIS A 622 14.90 -33.49 6.04
N PRO A 623 14.75 -33.41 4.71
CA PRO A 623 15.11 -34.56 3.85
C PRO A 623 16.58 -34.95 3.95
N LEU A 624 17.50 -34.02 4.04
CA LEU A 624 18.94 -34.31 4.18
C LEU A 624 19.30 -34.82 5.57
N LYS A 625 18.58 -34.36 6.61
CA LYS A 625 18.78 -34.83 8.01
C LYS A 625 18.29 -36.26 8.23
N HIS A 626 17.17 -36.64 7.64
CA HIS A 626 16.49 -37.89 7.99
C HIS A 626 16.51 -38.97 6.88
N TRP A 627 16.77 -38.57 5.63
CA TRP A 627 16.76 -39.46 4.44
C TRP A 627 17.97 -39.21 3.54
N PRO A 628 19.20 -39.01 4.10
CA PRO A 628 20.38 -38.65 3.29
C PRO A 628 20.68 -39.72 2.20
N GLU A 629 20.35 -40.96 2.46
CA GLU A 629 20.57 -42.09 1.53
C GLU A 629 19.84 -41.92 0.20
N LEU A 630 18.72 -41.17 0.15
CA LEU A 630 17.99 -40.90 -1.08
C LEU A 630 18.73 -39.95 -2.03
N PHE A 631 19.59 -39.13 -1.48
CA PHE A 631 20.20 -38.01 -2.18
C PHE A 631 21.71 -38.21 -2.43
N THR A 632 22.31 -39.25 -1.86
CA THR A 632 23.75 -39.51 -1.95
C THR A 632 24.20 -39.61 -3.42
N GLY A 633 25.18 -38.83 -3.82
CA GLY A 633 25.75 -38.79 -5.16
C GLY A 633 24.85 -38.09 -6.20
N ARG A 634 23.78 -37.42 -5.78
CA ARG A 634 22.83 -36.78 -6.70
C ARG A 634 23.10 -35.29 -6.82
N GLU A 635 22.68 -34.75 -7.95
CA GLU A 635 22.59 -33.32 -8.24
C GLU A 635 21.19 -32.82 -7.86
N LEU A 636 21.12 -31.72 -7.09
CA LEU A 636 19.87 -31.17 -6.56
C LEU A 636 19.84 -29.64 -6.64
N PHE A 637 18.63 -29.11 -6.59
CA PHE A 637 18.36 -27.70 -6.34
C PHE A 637 18.02 -27.48 -4.85
N VAL A 638 18.27 -26.28 -4.36
CA VAL A 638 17.84 -25.85 -3.01
C VAL A 638 17.09 -24.55 -3.09
N ARG A 639 15.94 -24.48 -2.43
CA ARG A 639 15.15 -23.27 -2.32
C ARG A 639 15.59 -22.46 -1.12
N ILE A 640 15.94 -21.21 -1.36
CA ILE A 640 16.40 -20.26 -0.34
C ILE A 640 15.26 -19.30 -0.01
N ASP A 641 15.01 -19.09 1.29
CA ASP A 641 14.19 -18.00 1.77
C ASP A 641 15.03 -16.72 1.84
N THR A 642 14.75 -15.79 0.95
CA THR A 642 15.46 -14.49 0.85
C THR A 642 15.08 -13.52 1.98
N GLY A 643 14.10 -13.86 2.83
CA GLY A 643 13.62 -13.01 3.91
C GLY A 643 12.70 -11.85 3.45
N GLN A 644 12.54 -11.66 2.15
CA GLN A 644 11.71 -10.60 1.56
C GLN A 644 10.57 -11.20 0.74
N GLY A 645 9.36 -11.22 1.30
CA GLY A 645 8.14 -11.62 0.59
C GLY A 645 7.44 -10.44 -0.07
N ARG A 646 7.07 -10.57 -1.35
CA ARG A 646 6.27 -9.59 -2.10
C ARG A 646 4.99 -10.24 -2.63
N GLY A 647 3.91 -9.47 -2.84
CA GLY A 647 2.66 -9.98 -3.40
C GLY A 647 1.46 -9.14 -2.96
N HIS A 648 0.37 -9.22 -3.72
CA HIS A 648 -0.85 -8.45 -3.53
C HIS A 648 -1.73 -8.93 -2.35
N HIS A 649 -1.40 -10.07 -1.72
CA HIS A 649 -2.10 -10.63 -0.57
C HIS A 649 -1.13 -11.39 0.33
N GLU A 650 -1.33 -11.38 1.67
CA GLU A 650 -0.43 -12.05 2.63
C GLU A 650 -0.29 -13.55 2.37
N HIS A 651 -1.37 -14.23 2.03
CA HIS A 651 -1.36 -15.68 1.74
C HIS A 651 -0.61 -16.06 0.45
N VAL A 652 -0.23 -15.11 -0.38
CA VAL A 652 0.56 -15.34 -1.60
C VAL A 652 2.00 -14.81 -1.49
N ARG A 653 2.42 -14.35 -0.33
CA ARG A 653 3.83 -14.09 -0.01
C ARG A 653 4.52 -15.42 0.32
N THR A 654 5.62 -15.72 -0.37
CA THR A 654 6.29 -17.03 -0.27
C THR A 654 7.71 -16.93 0.28
N ALA A 655 8.06 -15.81 0.92
CA ALA A 655 9.33 -15.61 1.63
C ALA A 655 9.10 -14.77 2.91
N GLY A 656 10.02 -14.90 3.89
CA GLY A 656 9.99 -14.18 5.15
C GLY A 656 9.54 -15.02 6.35
N VAL A 657 9.66 -14.49 7.56
CA VAL A 657 9.53 -15.22 8.87
C VAL A 657 8.20 -15.97 9.02
N HIS A 658 7.13 -15.49 8.39
CA HIS A 658 5.81 -16.14 8.44
C HIS A 658 5.54 -17.06 7.23
N SER A 659 6.51 -17.20 6.31
CA SER A 659 6.42 -18.11 5.18
C SER A 659 6.90 -19.51 5.59
N LYS A 660 6.18 -20.54 5.12
CA LYS A 660 6.60 -21.94 5.34
C LYS A 660 7.63 -22.43 4.33
N PHE A 661 8.05 -21.59 3.37
CA PHE A 661 8.83 -21.98 2.19
C PHE A 661 10.30 -21.58 2.33
N GLY A 662 11.17 -22.47 1.83
CA GLY A 662 12.58 -22.22 1.66
C GLY A 662 13.45 -22.37 2.91
N ILE A 663 14.74 -22.57 2.68
CA ILE A 663 15.77 -22.66 3.73
C ILE A 663 16.19 -21.26 4.10
N PRO A 664 16.00 -20.83 5.36
CA PRO A 664 16.34 -19.48 5.78
C PRO A 664 17.85 -19.26 5.81
N LEU A 665 18.31 -18.02 5.61
CA LEU A 665 19.73 -17.67 5.50
C LEU A 665 20.56 -18.09 6.72
N PHE A 666 19.97 -18.13 7.91
CA PHE A 666 20.67 -18.55 9.14
C PHE A 666 20.87 -20.07 9.26
N GLU A 667 20.22 -20.89 8.42
CA GLU A 667 20.43 -22.35 8.35
C GLU A 667 21.42 -22.77 7.27
N LEU A 668 22.02 -21.86 6.51
CA LEU A 668 22.91 -22.20 5.40
C LEU A 668 24.22 -22.86 5.81
N ASP A 669 24.71 -22.63 7.01
CA ASP A 669 25.90 -23.30 7.52
C ASP A 669 25.57 -24.79 7.78
N GLU A 670 24.44 -25.07 8.41
CA GLU A 670 23.95 -26.44 8.62
C GLU A 670 23.66 -27.13 7.28
N LEU A 671 23.05 -26.44 6.32
CA LEU A 671 22.85 -26.98 4.97
C LEU A 671 24.18 -27.40 4.35
N SER A 672 25.20 -26.58 4.43
CA SER A 672 26.52 -26.87 3.85
C SER A 672 27.17 -28.13 4.47
N ASP A 673 26.99 -28.35 5.76
CA ASP A 673 27.52 -29.53 6.46
C ASP A 673 26.71 -30.80 6.08
N LEU A 674 25.40 -30.70 5.98
CA LEU A 674 24.52 -31.79 5.54
C LEU A 674 24.82 -32.23 4.10
N ILE A 675 25.02 -31.28 3.18
CA ILE A 675 25.39 -31.53 1.78
C ILE A 675 26.69 -32.30 1.69
N LYS A 676 27.73 -31.90 2.45
CA LYS A 676 29.02 -32.61 2.49
C LYS A 676 28.87 -34.02 3.05
N THR A 677 28.11 -34.15 4.15
CA THR A 677 27.92 -35.46 4.82
C THR A 677 27.14 -36.42 3.95
N ALA A 678 26.10 -35.95 3.26
CA ALA A 678 25.29 -36.77 2.36
C ALA A 678 25.93 -37.02 0.99
N GLY A 679 27.02 -36.33 0.63
CA GLY A 679 27.68 -36.45 -0.67
C GLY A 679 26.82 -35.91 -1.81
N VAL A 680 26.05 -34.85 -1.58
CA VAL A 680 25.15 -34.21 -2.53
C VAL A 680 25.86 -33.09 -3.27
N GLN A 681 25.51 -32.85 -4.55
CA GLN A 681 25.93 -31.67 -5.29
C GLN A 681 24.74 -30.72 -5.47
N VAL A 682 24.84 -29.52 -4.91
CA VAL A 682 23.87 -28.45 -5.19
C VAL A 682 24.26 -27.77 -6.50
N ILE A 683 23.46 -28.02 -7.52
CA ILE A 683 23.69 -27.49 -8.87
C ILE A 683 22.82 -26.28 -9.20
N GLY A 684 21.76 -26.03 -8.43
CA GLY A 684 20.85 -24.91 -8.63
C GLY A 684 20.42 -24.25 -7.31
N LEU A 685 20.34 -22.92 -7.34
CA LEU A 685 19.71 -22.12 -6.28
C LEU A 685 18.37 -21.60 -6.80
N HIS A 686 17.33 -21.78 -5.99
CA HIS A 686 15.98 -21.37 -6.32
C HIS A 686 15.45 -20.38 -5.27
N ALA A 687 14.74 -19.35 -5.68
CA ALA A 687 13.97 -18.51 -4.78
C ALA A 687 12.66 -18.08 -5.45
N HIS A 688 11.61 -17.96 -4.64
CA HIS A 688 10.31 -17.48 -5.09
C HIS A 688 9.74 -16.53 -4.05
N THR A 689 9.55 -15.26 -4.41
CA THR A 689 9.26 -14.15 -3.47
C THR A 689 7.77 -13.86 -3.33
N GLY A 690 6.92 -14.32 -4.27
CA GLY A 690 5.48 -14.06 -4.19
C GLY A 690 4.74 -14.16 -5.52
N SER A 691 3.54 -13.60 -5.60
CA SER A 691 2.66 -13.69 -6.78
C SER A 691 1.97 -12.36 -7.07
N GLY A 692 1.75 -12.06 -8.36
CA GLY A 692 1.09 -10.84 -8.80
C GLY A 692 2.02 -9.61 -8.82
N ILE A 693 3.31 -9.81 -9.04
CA ILE A 693 4.34 -8.77 -9.02
C ILE A 693 4.39 -8.10 -10.39
N LEU A 694 4.29 -6.75 -10.41
CA LEU A 694 4.32 -5.91 -11.62
C LEU A 694 5.57 -5.02 -11.68
N ASP A 695 6.56 -5.26 -10.81
CA ASP A 695 7.81 -4.52 -10.71
C ASP A 695 8.99 -5.43 -11.04
N ALA A 696 9.77 -5.08 -12.08
CA ALA A 696 10.90 -5.86 -12.56
C ALA A 696 12.08 -5.93 -11.57
N GLU A 697 12.23 -4.94 -10.69
CA GLU A 697 13.30 -4.87 -9.69
C GLU A 697 13.31 -6.09 -8.76
N ASN A 698 12.17 -6.71 -8.56
CA ASN A 698 12.05 -7.92 -7.75
C ASN A 698 12.97 -9.07 -8.21
N TRP A 699 13.05 -9.32 -9.52
CA TRP A 699 13.88 -10.39 -10.07
C TRP A 699 15.37 -10.04 -10.02
N GLN A 700 15.72 -8.76 -10.21
CA GLN A 700 17.10 -8.29 -10.04
C GLN A 700 17.56 -8.52 -8.59
N GLN A 701 16.81 -8.04 -7.60
CA GLN A 701 17.15 -8.20 -6.17
C GLN A 701 17.25 -9.67 -5.77
N THR A 702 16.31 -10.51 -6.25
CA THR A 702 16.34 -11.95 -5.98
C THR A 702 17.59 -12.59 -6.57
N GLY A 703 17.93 -12.28 -7.82
CA GLY A 703 19.12 -12.79 -8.50
C GLY A 703 20.44 -12.34 -7.85
N GLU A 704 20.54 -11.09 -7.43
CA GLU A 704 21.70 -10.57 -6.70
C GLU A 704 21.91 -11.32 -5.37
N GLN A 705 20.82 -11.58 -4.63
CA GLN A 705 20.88 -12.35 -3.37
C GLN A 705 21.34 -13.79 -3.60
N LEU A 706 20.77 -14.49 -4.61
CA LEU A 706 21.20 -15.85 -4.96
C LEU A 706 22.65 -15.88 -5.44
N ASN A 707 23.07 -14.90 -6.26
CA ASN A 707 24.43 -14.80 -6.74
C ASN A 707 25.46 -14.62 -5.62
N ALA A 708 25.13 -13.87 -4.58
CA ALA A 708 25.98 -13.71 -3.40
C ALA A 708 26.22 -15.04 -2.65
N LEU A 709 25.29 -16.00 -2.74
CA LEU A 709 25.39 -17.31 -2.09
C LEU A 709 26.21 -18.33 -2.85
N ARG A 710 26.55 -18.10 -4.14
CA ARG A 710 27.28 -19.04 -4.99
C ARG A 710 28.62 -19.50 -4.43
N THR A 711 29.32 -18.62 -3.73
CA THR A 711 30.61 -18.98 -3.10
C THR A 711 30.51 -20.14 -2.11
N ARG A 712 29.33 -20.38 -1.53
CA ARG A 712 29.04 -21.52 -0.63
C ARG A 712 28.76 -22.80 -1.39
N PHE A 713 28.30 -22.72 -2.67
CA PHE A 713 27.88 -23.84 -3.48
C PHE A 713 28.60 -23.84 -4.84
N PRO A 714 29.87 -24.26 -4.90
CA PRO A 714 30.73 -24.11 -6.08
C PRO A 714 30.28 -24.94 -7.31
N ALA A 715 29.36 -25.90 -7.14
CA ALA A 715 28.79 -26.69 -8.24
C ALA A 715 27.54 -26.06 -8.89
N VAL A 716 27.10 -24.89 -8.42
CA VAL A 716 25.91 -24.21 -8.95
C VAL A 716 26.15 -23.75 -10.37
N ARG A 717 25.23 -24.17 -11.26
CA ARG A 717 25.16 -23.83 -12.69
C ARG A 717 23.87 -23.12 -13.04
N TYR A 718 22.86 -23.20 -12.18
CA TYR A 718 21.52 -22.70 -12.41
C TYR A 718 21.09 -21.78 -11.28
N MET A 719 20.46 -20.66 -11.62
CA MET A 719 19.75 -19.80 -10.67
C MET A 719 18.31 -19.62 -11.15
N ASP A 720 17.39 -20.17 -10.40
CA ASP A 720 15.96 -20.05 -10.63
C ASP A 720 15.41 -18.90 -9.80
N LEU A 721 15.01 -17.82 -10.48
CA LEU A 721 14.49 -16.59 -9.88
C LEU A 721 12.98 -16.71 -9.55
N GLY A 722 12.42 -17.91 -9.72
CA GLY A 722 11.03 -18.20 -9.45
C GLY A 722 10.04 -17.58 -10.45
N GLY A 723 8.79 -17.65 -10.10
CA GLY A 723 7.70 -17.06 -10.87
C GLY A 723 7.24 -15.71 -10.33
N GLY A 724 5.93 -15.59 -10.17
CA GLY A 724 5.31 -14.43 -9.53
C GLY A 724 4.94 -13.31 -10.49
N ILE A 725 5.26 -13.40 -11.78
CA ILE A 725 4.90 -12.40 -12.79
C ILE A 725 3.38 -12.20 -12.77
N GLY A 726 2.97 -10.97 -12.45
CA GLY A 726 1.57 -10.53 -12.35
C GLY A 726 0.95 -10.23 -13.71
N ILE A 727 -0.35 -10.11 -13.68
CA ILE A 727 -1.16 -9.50 -14.74
C ILE A 727 -1.95 -8.35 -14.13
N PRO A 728 -2.34 -7.34 -14.89
CA PRO A 728 -3.29 -6.34 -14.43
C PRO A 728 -4.60 -7.00 -13.99
N ASP A 729 -5.06 -6.70 -12.78
CA ASP A 729 -6.38 -7.13 -12.32
C ASP A 729 -7.48 -6.24 -12.90
N ARG A 730 -7.16 -4.98 -13.19
CA ARG A 730 -8.05 -3.97 -13.80
C ARG A 730 -7.47 -3.45 -15.11
N ARG A 731 -8.34 -3.03 -16.02
CA ARG A 731 -7.93 -2.53 -17.36
C ARG A 731 -7.04 -1.28 -17.30
N GLU A 732 -7.17 -0.48 -16.22
CA GLU A 732 -6.40 0.76 -16.03
C GLU A 732 -4.99 0.53 -15.49
N GLU A 733 -4.72 -0.66 -14.97
CA GLU A 733 -3.41 -1.01 -14.41
C GLU A 733 -2.42 -1.29 -15.53
N LYS A 734 -1.20 -0.82 -15.36
CA LYS A 734 -0.12 -1.08 -16.32
C LYS A 734 0.40 -2.50 -16.13
N PRO A 735 0.52 -3.29 -17.19
CA PRO A 735 1.19 -4.58 -17.12
C PRO A 735 2.68 -4.40 -16.81
N LEU A 736 3.32 -5.47 -16.33
CA LEU A 736 4.77 -5.52 -16.23
C LEU A 736 5.37 -5.32 -17.63
N ASP A 737 6.31 -4.37 -17.75
CA ASP A 737 7.05 -4.19 -18.99
C ASP A 737 8.10 -5.30 -19.17
N MET A 738 7.94 -6.10 -20.20
CA MET A 738 8.82 -7.24 -20.47
C MET A 738 10.25 -6.81 -20.85
N ALA A 739 10.43 -5.60 -21.40
CA ALA A 739 11.76 -5.07 -21.67
C ALA A 739 12.48 -4.70 -20.36
N SER A 740 11.77 -4.09 -19.41
CA SER A 740 12.31 -3.81 -18.08
C SER A 740 12.64 -5.09 -17.31
N LEU A 741 11.83 -6.16 -17.48
CA LEU A 741 12.15 -7.47 -16.90
C LEU A 741 13.43 -8.06 -17.51
N ASP A 742 13.59 -8.02 -18.83
CA ASP A 742 14.80 -8.51 -19.51
C ASP A 742 16.04 -7.72 -19.08
N GLU A 743 15.92 -6.40 -18.92
CA GLU A 743 16.99 -5.54 -18.42
C GLU A 743 17.40 -5.90 -16.98
N ALA A 744 16.42 -6.08 -16.08
CA ALA A 744 16.64 -6.46 -14.69
C ALA A 744 17.34 -7.82 -14.57
N VAL A 745 16.91 -8.82 -15.35
CA VAL A 745 17.54 -10.15 -15.39
C VAL A 745 18.91 -10.08 -16.07
N SER A 746 19.10 -9.21 -17.08
CA SER A 746 20.39 -8.98 -17.74
C SER A 746 21.45 -8.44 -16.77
N ALA A 747 21.05 -7.55 -15.85
CA ALA A 747 21.95 -7.04 -14.81
C ALA A 747 22.46 -8.18 -13.90
N VAL A 748 21.59 -9.12 -13.54
CA VAL A 748 21.99 -10.32 -12.78
C VAL A 748 22.94 -11.17 -13.60
N LYS A 749 22.62 -11.44 -14.86
CA LYS A 749 23.43 -12.28 -15.75
C LYS A 749 24.84 -11.72 -15.95
N ALA A 750 24.97 -10.39 -16.06
CA ALA A 750 26.26 -9.71 -16.19
C ALA A 750 27.14 -9.88 -14.94
N SER A 751 26.56 -10.07 -13.77
CA SER A 751 27.28 -10.30 -12.49
C SER A 751 27.51 -11.78 -12.19
N ALA A 752 26.90 -12.71 -12.94
CA ALA A 752 26.83 -14.13 -12.67
C ALA A 752 27.41 -14.94 -13.85
N ASP A 753 28.74 -14.83 -14.08
CA ASP A 753 29.43 -15.56 -15.17
C ASP A 753 29.14 -17.06 -15.14
N SER A 754 28.84 -17.61 -16.33
CA SER A 754 28.61 -19.06 -16.57
C SER A 754 27.42 -19.65 -15.84
N ILE A 755 26.41 -18.85 -15.47
CA ILE A 755 25.15 -19.30 -14.85
C ILE A 755 24.01 -19.18 -15.85
N GLU A 756 23.18 -20.21 -15.88
CA GLU A 756 21.87 -20.16 -16.54
C GLU A 756 20.83 -19.59 -15.58
N LEU A 757 20.07 -18.60 -16.06
CA LEU A 757 18.98 -17.95 -15.31
C LEU A 757 17.63 -18.51 -15.77
N TRP A 758 16.83 -19.00 -14.81
CA TRP A 758 15.53 -19.61 -15.03
C TRP A 758 14.40 -18.77 -14.42
N LEU A 759 13.20 -18.89 -15.00
CA LEU A 759 11.97 -18.33 -14.46
C LEU A 759 10.86 -19.38 -14.41
N GLU A 760 9.96 -19.26 -13.41
CA GLU A 760 8.80 -20.17 -13.18
C GLU A 760 7.43 -19.46 -13.34
N PRO A 761 7.12 -18.81 -14.48
CA PRO A 761 5.83 -18.15 -14.64
C PRO A 761 4.69 -19.17 -14.74
N GLY A 762 3.60 -18.94 -13.99
CA GLY A 762 2.35 -19.69 -14.13
C GLY A 762 1.22 -18.75 -14.52
N ARG A 763 0.87 -17.84 -13.62
CA ARG A 763 -0.24 -16.88 -13.80
C ARG A 763 -0.15 -16.10 -15.11
N PHE A 764 1.00 -15.53 -15.42
CA PHE A 764 1.22 -14.70 -16.61
C PHE A 764 0.83 -15.43 -17.91
N ILE A 765 1.12 -16.74 -18.00
CA ILE A 765 0.89 -17.54 -19.21
C ILE A 765 -0.61 -17.78 -19.46
N VAL A 766 -1.38 -18.06 -18.42
CA VAL A 766 -2.72 -18.62 -18.61
C VAL A 766 -3.87 -17.76 -18.07
N ALA A 767 -3.61 -16.80 -17.17
CA ALA A 767 -4.69 -16.09 -16.49
C ALA A 767 -5.60 -15.33 -17.45
N GLN A 768 -5.01 -14.49 -18.32
CA GLN A 768 -5.75 -13.69 -19.29
C GLN A 768 -6.35 -14.52 -20.44
N ALA A 769 -5.80 -15.71 -20.69
CA ALA A 769 -6.33 -16.62 -21.68
C ALA A 769 -7.62 -17.29 -21.25
N GLY A 770 -7.95 -17.30 -19.95
CA GLY A 770 -9.13 -18.00 -19.45
C GLY A 770 -10.24 -17.07 -18.98
N VAL A 771 -11.47 -17.42 -19.36
CA VAL A 771 -12.70 -16.81 -18.85
C VAL A 771 -13.61 -17.89 -18.26
N LEU A 772 -14.42 -17.55 -17.28
CA LEU A 772 -15.52 -18.38 -16.79
C LEU A 772 -16.83 -17.77 -17.29
N ILE A 773 -17.57 -18.51 -18.11
CA ILE A 773 -18.91 -18.13 -18.52
C ILE A 773 -19.94 -18.84 -17.66
N THR A 774 -20.99 -18.13 -17.25
CA THR A 774 -22.08 -18.63 -16.42
C THR A 774 -23.39 -17.95 -16.78
N ARG A 775 -24.53 -18.53 -16.39
CA ARG A 775 -25.85 -18.02 -16.72
C ARG A 775 -26.56 -17.48 -15.49
N VAL A 776 -27.23 -16.35 -15.63
CA VAL A 776 -28.08 -15.77 -14.58
C VAL A 776 -29.30 -16.66 -14.35
N THR A 777 -29.52 -17.03 -13.09
CA THR A 777 -30.60 -17.91 -12.65
C THR A 777 -31.75 -17.17 -11.99
N GLN A 778 -31.43 -16.17 -11.17
CA GLN A 778 -32.41 -15.42 -10.39
C GLN A 778 -31.87 -14.05 -10.05
N LEU A 779 -32.80 -13.12 -9.80
CA LEU A 779 -32.52 -11.77 -9.32
C LEU A 779 -33.23 -11.55 -7.98
N LYS A 780 -32.56 -10.88 -7.03
CA LYS A 780 -33.11 -10.62 -5.70
C LYS A 780 -32.67 -9.26 -5.18
N GLY A 781 -33.61 -8.41 -4.89
CA GLY A 781 -33.38 -7.16 -4.14
C GLY A 781 -33.53 -7.40 -2.62
N LYS A 782 -32.57 -6.93 -1.81
CA LYS A 782 -32.65 -6.96 -0.35
C LYS A 782 -31.88 -5.78 0.25
N GLY A 783 -32.57 -4.94 1.03
CA GLY A 783 -31.92 -3.86 1.78
C GLY A 783 -31.18 -2.85 0.90
N GLY A 784 -31.70 -2.52 -0.29
CA GLY A 784 -31.06 -1.61 -1.25
C GLY A 784 -29.96 -2.25 -2.11
N MET A 785 -29.62 -3.51 -1.89
CA MET A 785 -28.67 -4.26 -2.71
C MET A 785 -29.42 -5.12 -3.72
N GLN A 786 -28.91 -5.15 -4.96
CA GLN A 786 -29.38 -6.03 -6.01
C GLN A 786 -28.42 -7.22 -6.16
N TYR A 787 -28.94 -8.42 -5.95
CA TYR A 787 -28.20 -9.67 -6.15
C TYR A 787 -28.53 -10.26 -7.51
N VAL A 788 -27.50 -10.69 -8.24
CA VAL A 788 -27.59 -11.46 -9.47
C VAL A 788 -27.08 -12.87 -9.17
N GLY A 789 -28.00 -13.84 -9.06
CA GLY A 789 -27.69 -15.24 -8.84
C GLY A 789 -27.27 -15.90 -10.15
N VAL A 790 -26.20 -16.66 -10.14
CA VAL A 790 -25.72 -17.42 -11.29
C VAL A 790 -25.63 -18.93 -10.96
N ASN A 791 -25.53 -19.76 -11.97
CA ASN A 791 -25.55 -21.21 -11.77
C ASN A 791 -24.20 -21.85 -11.39
N THR A 792 -23.17 -21.05 -11.11
CA THR A 792 -21.91 -21.49 -10.53
C THR A 792 -21.47 -20.54 -9.42
N GLY A 793 -20.59 -20.97 -8.53
CA GLY A 793 -20.19 -20.19 -7.36
C GLY A 793 -18.75 -20.45 -6.92
N MET A 794 -18.50 -20.27 -5.63
CA MET A 794 -17.18 -20.46 -5.04
C MET A 794 -16.64 -21.89 -5.18
N ASN A 795 -17.50 -22.88 -5.38
CA ASN A 795 -17.08 -24.25 -5.70
C ASN A 795 -16.35 -24.35 -7.05
N THR A 796 -16.60 -23.43 -7.97
CA THR A 796 -15.93 -23.34 -9.28
C THR A 796 -14.82 -22.31 -9.22
N LEU A 797 -15.09 -21.05 -8.81
CA LEU A 797 -14.10 -19.98 -8.71
C LEU A 797 -13.96 -19.54 -7.25
N LEU A 798 -13.00 -20.17 -6.54
CA LEU A 798 -12.79 -19.94 -5.11
C LEU A 798 -12.11 -18.60 -4.78
N ARG A 799 -11.31 -18.05 -5.69
CA ARG A 799 -10.43 -16.92 -5.45
C ARG A 799 -11.13 -15.65 -4.91
N PRO A 800 -12.30 -15.22 -5.40
CA PRO A 800 -13.01 -14.08 -4.82
C PRO A 800 -13.41 -14.32 -3.36
N ALA A 801 -13.86 -15.53 -3.01
CA ALA A 801 -14.26 -15.87 -1.65
C ALA A 801 -13.07 -16.02 -0.70
N LEU A 802 -11.95 -16.63 -1.17
CA LEU A 802 -10.79 -16.95 -0.34
C LEU A 802 -9.84 -15.76 -0.17
N TYR A 803 -9.59 -14.99 -1.22
CA TYR A 803 -8.57 -13.94 -1.26
C TYR A 803 -9.15 -12.54 -1.47
N GLY A 804 -10.46 -12.39 -1.66
CA GLY A 804 -11.03 -11.13 -2.12
C GLY A 804 -10.56 -10.73 -3.53
N ALA A 805 -10.08 -11.70 -4.33
CA ALA A 805 -9.49 -11.43 -5.62
C ALA A 805 -10.49 -10.76 -6.58
N TYR A 806 -10.04 -9.70 -7.23
CA TYR A 806 -10.82 -9.04 -8.26
C TYR A 806 -10.78 -9.85 -9.57
N HIS A 807 -11.95 -10.01 -10.19
CA HIS A 807 -12.10 -10.44 -11.56
C HIS A 807 -13.05 -9.47 -12.25
N GLU A 808 -12.75 -9.06 -13.46
CA GLU A 808 -13.70 -8.30 -14.27
C GLU A 808 -14.89 -9.20 -14.60
N ILE A 809 -16.12 -8.67 -14.39
CA ILE A 809 -17.37 -9.38 -14.70
C ILE A 809 -18.17 -8.51 -15.64
N VAL A 810 -18.57 -9.07 -16.77
CA VAL A 810 -19.41 -8.39 -17.77
C VAL A 810 -20.64 -9.22 -18.11
N ASN A 811 -21.74 -8.54 -18.47
CA ASN A 811 -22.89 -9.20 -19.05
C ASN A 811 -22.61 -9.39 -20.54
N LEU A 812 -22.20 -10.62 -20.92
CA LEU A 812 -21.83 -10.96 -22.29
C LEU A 812 -23.04 -10.87 -23.25
N SER A 813 -24.24 -11.15 -22.75
CA SER A 813 -25.48 -11.00 -23.52
C SER A 813 -25.75 -9.55 -23.88
N ARG A 814 -25.40 -8.61 -22.99
CA ARG A 814 -25.66 -7.16 -23.09
C ARG A 814 -24.38 -6.33 -23.09
N LEU A 815 -23.32 -6.84 -23.72
CA LEU A 815 -21.96 -6.29 -23.64
C LEU A 815 -21.87 -4.80 -24.05
N HIS A 816 -22.72 -4.34 -24.92
CA HIS A 816 -22.72 -2.98 -25.45
C HIS A 816 -23.79 -2.06 -24.82
N ASP A 817 -24.59 -2.58 -23.90
CA ASP A 817 -25.61 -1.81 -23.21
C ASP A 817 -24.95 -0.94 -22.12
N ALA A 818 -25.57 0.19 -21.78
CA ALA A 818 -25.06 1.07 -20.74
C ALA A 818 -25.11 0.39 -19.37
N ALA A 819 -24.00 0.42 -18.66
CA ALA A 819 -23.91 -0.06 -17.27
C ALA A 819 -24.55 0.99 -16.34
N THR A 820 -25.67 0.63 -15.71
CA THR A 820 -26.51 1.54 -14.91
C THR A 820 -26.87 1.01 -13.53
N GLU A 821 -26.64 -0.26 -13.24
CA GLU A 821 -27.02 -0.91 -11.98
C GLU A 821 -25.81 -1.44 -11.22
N ASP A 822 -25.73 -1.10 -9.92
CA ASP A 822 -24.77 -1.73 -9.00
C ASP A 822 -25.33 -3.06 -8.51
N VAL A 823 -24.63 -4.16 -8.82
CA VAL A 823 -25.07 -5.50 -8.47
C VAL A 823 -23.99 -6.30 -7.74
N THR A 824 -24.43 -7.28 -6.96
CA THR A 824 -23.57 -8.30 -6.36
C THR A 824 -23.86 -9.64 -7.00
N ILE A 825 -22.85 -10.25 -7.64
CA ILE A 825 -22.95 -11.55 -8.31
C ILE A 825 -22.67 -12.65 -7.30
N VAL A 826 -23.63 -13.56 -7.14
CA VAL A 826 -23.60 -14.65 -6.14
C VAL A 826 -23.84 -16.01 -6.78
N GLY A 827 -23.22 -17.02 -6.20
CA GLY A 827 -23.43 -18.41 -6.61
C GLY A 827 -24.55 -19.09 -5.80
N PRO A 828 -24.78 -20.38 -6.09
CA PRO A 828 -25.80 -21.18 -5.44
C PRO A 828 -25.30 -21.99 -4.23
N ILE A 829 -24.09 -21.76 -3.74
CA ILE A 829 -23.52 -22.47 -2.60
C ILE A 829 -24.09 -21.95 -1.29
N CYS A 830 -24.33 -22.82 -0.31
CA CYS A 830 -24.92 -22.47 0.99
C CYS A 830 -23.92 -21.75 1.92
N GLU A 831 -23.29 -20.70 1.41
CA GLU A 831 -22.31 -19.87 2.10
C GLU A 831 -22.58 -18.40 1.81
N THR A 832 -22.54 -17.54 2.84
CA THR A 832 -22.64 -16.09 2.65
C THR A 832 -21.44 -15.54 1.85
N GLY A 833 -20.31 -16.25 1.93
CA GLY A 833 -19.09 -15.97 1.17
C GLY A 833 -19.14 -16.32 -0.32
N ASP A 834 -20.21 -16.97 -0.80
CA ASP A 834 -20.37 -17.36 -2.21
C ASP A 834 -20.69 -16.13 -3.08
N ARG A 835 -19.71 -15.23 -3.17
CA ARG A 835 -19.74 -13.99 -3.96
C ARG A 835 -18.62 -14.04 -4.99
N LEU A 836 -19.01 -13.93 -6.26
CA LEU A 836 -18.07 -13.86 -7.38
C LEU A 836 -17.61 -12.42 -7.64
N GLY A 837 -18.44 -11.44 -7.29
CA GLY A 837 -18.12 -10.02 -7.34
C GLY A 837 -19.15 -9.16 -6.63
N SER A 838 -18.70 -8.17 -5.85
CA SER A 838 -19.56 -7.19 -5.19
C SER A 838 -19.39 -5.82 -5.82
N GLU A 839 -20.44 -4.99 -5.78
CA GLU A 839 -20.42 -3.62 -6.27
C GLU A 839 -19.93 -3.54 -7.74
N ARG A 840 -20.59 -4.32 -8.61
CA ARG A 840 -20.29 -4.34 -10.04
C ARG A 840 -21.27 -3.48 -10.78
N LEU A 841 -20.81 -2.42 -11.42
CA LEU A 841 -21.62 -1.59 -12.29
C LEU A 841 -21.87 -2.36 -13.61
N MET A 842 -23.11 -2.75 -13.85
CA MET A 842 -23.52 -3.59 -14.97
C MET A 842 -24.71 -3.01 -15.72
N PRO A 843 -24.96 -3.43 -16.99
CA PRO A 843 -26.24 -3.22 -17.63
C PRO A 843 -27.37 -3.88 -16.85
N VAL A 844 -28.60 -3.39 -17.04
CA VAL A 844 -29.81 -4.07 -16.53
C VAL A 844 -29.75 -5.53 -16.94
N THR A 845 -29.65 -6.41 -15.93
CA THR A 845 -29.41 -7.85 -16.12
C THR A 845 -30.69 -8.62 -15.88
N GLU A 846 -30.98 -9.62 -16.70
CA GLU A 846 -32.19 -10.45 -16.67
C GLU A 846 -31.87 -11.91 -16.50
N GLU A 847 -32.85 -12.71 -16.02
CA GLU A 847 -32.75 -14.16 -15.98
C GLU A 847 -32.42 -14.73 -17.35
N GLY A 848 -31.47 -15.66 -17.43
CA GLY A 848 -31.01 -16.25 -18.69
C GLY A 848 -29.84 -15.54 -19.35
N ASP A 849 -29.52 -14.29 -18.96
CA ASP A 849 -28.31 -13.60 -19.45
C ASP A 849 -27.06 -14.41 -19.15
N VAL A 850 -26.06 -14.31 -20.01
CA VAL A 850 -24.75 -14.92 -19.83
C VAL A 850 -23.78 -13.89 -19.26
N LEU A 851 -23.23 -14.20 -18.11
CA LEU A 851 -22.13 -13.43 -17.53
C LEU A 851 -20.78 -14.06 -17.85
N LEU A 852 -19.78 -13.22 -18.09
CA LEU A 852 -18.38 -13.62 -18.28
C LEU A 852 -17.56 -13.05 -17.14
N ILE A 853 -16.71 -13.89 -16.55
CA ILE A 853 -15.74 -13.56 -15.52
C ILE A 853 -14.35 -13.73 -16.13
N ALA A 854 -13.61 -12.63 -16.29
CA ALA A 854 -12.31 -12.60 -16.95
C ALA A 854 -11.16 -13.00 -16.01
N ASN A 855 -9.98 -13.26 -16.60
CA ASN A 855 -8.73 -13.59 -15.90
C ASN A 855 -8.83 -14.84 -15.01
N THR A 856 -9.63 -15.84 -15.42
CA THR A 856 -9.87 -17.06 -14.64
C THR A 856 -9.02 -18.25 -15.07
N GLY A 857 -8.14 -18.07 -16.04
CA GLY A 857 -7.31 -19.16 -16.58
C GLY A 857 -6.25 -19.69 -15.62
N ALA A 858 -5.86 -18.90 -14.61
CA ALA A 858 -4.93 -19.31 -13.57
C ALA A 858 -5.63 -19.44 -12.21
N TYR A 859 -5.40 -20.56 -11.52
CA TYR A 859 -5.95 -20.82 -10.19
C TYR A 859 -7.49 -20.74 -10.14
N GLY A 860 -8.15 -20.95 -11.27
CA GLY A 860 -9.60 -21.10 -11.36
C GLY A 860 -9.98 -22.57 -11.14
N TYR A 861 -10.00 -23.36 -12.22
CA TYR A 861 -10.41 -24.76 -12.19
C TYR A 861 -9.60 -25.62 -11.20
N VAL A 862 -8.29 -25.42 -11.11
CA VAL A 862 -7.40 -26.21 -10.22
C VAL A 862 -7.71 -26.04 -8.72
N MET A 863 -8.41 -24.97 -8.32
CA MET A 863 -8.88 -24.74 -6.94
C MET A 863 -10.37 -25.09 -6.75
N SER A 864 -11.03 -25.61 -7.77
CA SER A 864 -12.46 -25.97 -7.69
C SER A 864 -12.70 -27.15 -6.76
N SER A 865 -13.93 -27.30 -6.31
CA SER A 865 -14.37 -28.36 -5.40
C SER A 865 -15.79 -28.84 -5.76
N HIS A 866 -16.19 -29.95 -5.14
CA HIS A 866 -17.56 -30.49 -5.23
C HIS A 866 -18.42 -30.06 -4.04
N TYR A 867 -18.19 -28.85 -3.51
CA TYR A 867 -18.95 -28.36 -2.36
C TYR A 867 -20.43 -28.28 -2.66
N ASN A 868 -21.27 -28.70 -1.73
CA ASN A 868 -22.70 -28.96 -1.89
C ASN A 868 -23.07 -30.01 -2.95
N LEU A 869 -22.13 -30.90 -3.31
CA LEU A 869 -22.27 -31.90 -4.40
C LEU A 869 -22.60 -31.24 -5.75
N ARG A 870 -22.06 -30.02 -5.98
CA ARG A 870 -22.13 -29.36 -7.29
C ARG A 870 -20.81 -29.56 -8.01
N ASP A 871 -20.91 -30.01 -9.24
CA ASP A 871 -19.73 -30.17 -10.09
C ASP A 871 -19.14 -28.82 -10.47
N PRO A 872 -17.80 -28.71 -10.55
CA PRO A 872 -17.14 -27.56 -11.15
C PRO A 872 -17.57 -27.35 -12.62
N ALA A 873 -17.40 -26.13 -13.13
CA ALA A 873 -17.63 -25.85 -14.53
C ALA A 873 -16.71 -26.67 -15.43
N GLU A 874 -17.20 -27.05 -16.60
CA GLU A 874 -16.42 -27.77 -17.61
C GLU A 874 -15.30 -26.92 -18.18
N GLU A 875 -14.22 -27.52 -18.66
CA GLU A 875 -13.12 -26.84 -19.33
C GLU A 875 -13.20 -27.01 -20.86
N VAL A 876 -13.02 -25.91 -21.59
CA VAL A 876 -13.06 -25.86 -23.08
C VAL A 876 -11.87 -25.04 -23.59
N LEU A 877 -11.16 -25.55 -24.60
CA LEU A 877 -10.12 -24.79 -25.32
C LEU A 877 -10.65 -24.34 -26.70
N VAL A 878 -10.49 -23.07 -27.06
CA VAL A 878 -10.93 -22.44 -28.32
C VAL A 878 -9.76 -21.85 -29.10
#